data_cbb5421ad3bf65c28651d620d12be69c
#
_entry.id   cbb5421ad3bf65c28651d620d12be69c
#
_cell.length_a   1.000
_cell.length_b   1.000
_cell.length_c   1.000
_cell.angle_alpha   90.00
_cell.angle_beta   90.00
_cell.angle_gamma   90.00
#
_symmetry.space_group_name_H-M   'P 1'
#
loop_
_entity.id
_entity.type
_entity.pdbx_description
1 polymer ?
#
loop_
_entity_poly.entity_id
_entity_poly.type
_entity_poly.pdbx_seq_one_letter_code
_entity_poly.pdbx_strand_id
1 'polypeptide(L)'
;MATDTFSDAIREFEHDGETYKMADLTVLEEQGLCDLDKLPVSIRILLESVLRNADGDQIDADSVRAAASWEPDVPDAEVPFTVSRVVLQDLTGVPAVVDLAALRSAADRKGVDPTVVEPEVPCDLVIDHSVQVDHFGTDDAYEKNVEIEYERNEERYRAIKWAQQAFDEFNVVPPGTGIVHQVNLEHLGRVVHEREVDGEQWLVPDTLVGTDSHTPMIGGIGVVGWGVGGIEAEAALLGQPINMSLPDVVGVRLSGELPEGATATDLVLHITEKLRQVGVVDKFVEFYGPGVSQLSVADRATISNMAPEQGSTISMFPVDEKTLEYLELTGRDEEHIELVREYLEAQGLFGEQEPEYTETVEFDLDEVEPSLAGHKKPHQRIPMGDLDDHFPALLEEQGVIGAGGEPAIGDGSGAAAADATDAGPGLPLDEKVPVELEDGTEVEIGHGDVLVSAITSCTNTSNPSVMVGAGLLARNAAEQGLEIPDYVKTSLAPGSRVVTEYLERAELLDDLEELGYHVVGYGCTTCIGNSGPLPEPIENAIDEHDLWTTSVLSGNRNFEARIHPKIQANYLASPPLVVAYGLAGRMDIDLETEPIGTNDDGEEVYLEDIWPDTEEIRQTIHDSISPEMFEEKYASVYEGDDRWEALDAPTGDVYDWDSESTYIREPPFFQDFPLEKPGVDNVEDARALLTLGDTVTTDHISPAGLFGEDLPAGQWLTERDVPVHEFNTYGSRRGNHEVMMRGTFANVRIENELLDGKEGGYTVHHPTGEETTVFEASERYREEDTPLIVMAGDELGTGSSRDWAAKGTDLLGIRATIGKSYERIYRDNLIGMGVLPLQFAEGEGWEELGLEGDEYFEISGLENGLEPNAELDVTAETDDGETVEFSVTAQVDTPMAVEYVENGGVLHLVLRRLLTEELN
;
A
#
# COMPACT_ATOMS: atom_id res chain seq x y z
N MET A 1 -9.56 28.17 14.02
CA MET A 1 -10.35 29.31 13.43
C MET A 1 -9.41 30.21 12.66
N ALA A 2 -9.81 30.61 11.45
CA ALA A 2 -8.97 31.51 10.64
C ALA A 2 -8.47 32.69 11.47
N THR A 3 -7.20 33.04 11.29
CA THR A 3 -6.60 34.20 11.95
C THR A 3 -7.41 35.47 11.61
N ASP A 4 -7.30 36.53 12.42
CA ASP A 4 -7.92 37.85 12.14
C ASP A 4 -7.60 38.35 10.71
N THR A 5 -6.52 37.85 10.08
CA THR A 5 -6.06 38.22 8.73
C THR A 5 -6.96 37.71 7.63
N PHE A 6 -7.54 36.47 7.76
CA PHE A 6 -8.38 35.82 6.75
C PHE A 6 -9.80 35.53 7.21
N SER A 7 -10.25 36.18 8.32
CA SER A 7 -11.62 36.02 8.82
C SER A 7 -12.70 36.36 7.80
N ASP A 8 -12.39 37.26 6.85
CA ASP A 8 -13.33 37.65 5.78
C ASP A 8 -13.51 36.52 4.72
N ALA A 9 -12.63 35.54 4.69
CA ALA A 9 -12.73 34.40 3.81
C ALA A 9 -13.62 33.28 4.37
N ILE A 10 -13.93 33.30 5.65
CA ILE A 10 -14.93 32.41 6.23
C ILE A 10 -16.31 33.01 6.02
N ARG A 11 -17.09 32.40 5.13
CA ARG A 11 -18.41 32.89 4.69
C ARG A 11 -19.53 31.91 5.01
N GLU A 12 -20.74 32.44 5.08
CA GLU A 12 -21.98 31.66 5.16
C GLU A 12 -22.36 31.18 3.76
N PHE A 13 -22.73 29.88 3.67
CA PHE A 13 -23.24 29.23 2.48
C PHE A 13 -24.65 28.71 2.78
N GLU A 14 -25.61 29.08 1.96
CA GLU A 14 -27.01 28.67 2.10
C GLU A 14 -27.35 27.55 1.14
N HIS A 15 -27.82 26.41 1.63
CA HIS A 15 -28.32 25.31 0.86
C HIS A 15 -29.60 24.75 1.47
N ASP A 16 -30.66 24.62 0.68
CA ASP A 16 -32.01 24.15 1.04
C ASP A 16 -32.60 24.70 2.37
N GLY A 17 -32.20 25.90 2.73
CA GLY A 17 -32.66 26.64 3.94
C GLY A 17 -31.85 26.35 5.20
N GLU A 18 -30.81 25.61 5.10
CA GLU A 18 -29.73 25.44 6.10
C GLU A 18 -28.58 26.38 5.81
N THR A 19 -27.87 26.80 6.86
CA THR A 19 -26.74 27.73 6.76
C THR A 19 -25.48 27.02 7.22
N TYR A 20 -24.50 26.95 6.34
CA TYR A 20 -23.18 26.38 6.58
C TYR A 20 -22.13 27.48 6.60
N LYS A 21 -20.93 27.14 7.15
CA LYS A 21 -19.71 27.91 6.93
C LYS A 21 -18.85 27.24 5.87
N MET A 22 -18.11 28.02 5.12
CA MET A 22 -17.11 27.57 4.18
C MET A 22 -15.90 28.51 4.16
N ALA A 23 -14.73 28.00 3.84
CA ALA A 23 -13.55 28.79 3.51
C ALA A 23 -13.60 29.12 2.01
N ASP A 24 -13.96 30.35 1.68
CA ASP A 24 -14.19 30.83 0.31
C ASP A 24 -12.89 31.27 -0.34
N LEU A 25 -12.37 30.46 -1.27
CA LEU A 25 -11.13 30.72 -1.99
C LEU A 25 -11.18 31.98 -2.86
N THR A 26 -12.38 32.37 -3.34
CA THR A 26 -12.55 33.56 -4.19
C THR A 26 -12.12 34.84 -3.49
N VAL A 27 -12.14 34.87 -2.14
CA VAL A 27 -11.65 36.00 -1.34
C VAL A 27 -10.14 36.19 -1.49
N LEU A 28 -9.40 35.10 -1.57
CA LEU A 28 -7.94 35.18 -1.77
C LEU A 28 -7.59 35.77 -3.15
N GLU A 29 -8.36 35.39 -4.18
CA GLU A 29 -8.25 35.98 -5.51
C GLU A 29 -8.64 37.47 -5.51
N GLU A 30 -9.74 37.87 -4.85
CA GLU A 30 -10.15 39.26 -4.67
C GLU A 30 -9.07 40.10 -3.97
N GLN A 31 -8.31 39.51 -3.05
CA GLN A 31 -7.18 40.12 -2.38
C GLN A 31 -5.90 40.13 -3.22
N GLY A 32 -5.88 39.41 -4.36
CA GLY A 32 -4.76 39.35 -5.29
C GLY A 32 -3.62 38.46 -4.80
N LEU A 33 -3.92 37.45 -4.00
CA LEU A 33 -2.95 36.48 -3.48
C LEU A 33 -2.71 35.32 -4.46
N CYS A 34 -3.68 34.97 -5.25
CA CYS A 34 -3.60 33.94 -6.31
C CYS A 34 -4.51 34.29 -7.49
N ASP A 35 -4.39 33.51 -8.56
CA ASP A 35 -5.28 33.46 -9.73
C ASP A 35 -5.85 32.02 -9.78
N LEU A 36 -7.08 31.82 -9.31
CA LEU A 36 -7.67 30.49 -9.13
C LEU A 36 -7.75 29.74 -10.45
N ASP A 37 -7.98 30.41 -11.59
CA ASP A 37 -8.04 29.74 -12.90
C ASP A 37 -6.69 29.12 -13.32
N LYS A 38 -5.60 29.55 -12.71
CA LYS A 38 -4.25 29.00 -12.98
C LYS A 38 -3.83 27.89 -12.03
N LEU A 39 -4.38 27.87 -10.81
CA LEU A 39 -4.00 26.87 -9.83
C LEU A 39 -4.59 25.50 -10.20
N PRO A 40 -3.79 24.42 -10.16
CA PRO A 40 -4.31 23.05 -10.22
C PRO A 40 -5.42 22.79 -9.20
N VAL A 41 -6.35 21.90 -9.53
CA VAL A 41 -7.50 21.60 -8.65
C VAL A 41 -7.02 21.05 -7.31
N SER A 42 -6.02 20.17 -7.30
CA SER A 42 -5.40 19.64 -6.09
C SER A 42 -4.82 20.73 -5.20
N ILE A 43 -4.16 21.72 -5.79
CA ILE A 43 -3.60 22.87 -5.05
C ILE A 43 -4.69 23.75 -4.45
N ARG A 44 -5.83 23.95 -5.14
CA ARG A 44 -6.97 24.69 -4.57
C ARG A 44 -7.58 23.97 -3.38
N ILE A 45 -7.70 22.64 -3.43
CA ILE A 45 -8.18 21.80 -2.31
C ILE A 45 -7.20 21.90 -1.13
N LEU A 46 -5.90 21.85 -1.38
CA LEU A 46 -4.84 22.06 -0.41
C LEU A 46 -4.95 23.45 0.25
N LEU A 47 -5.08 24.49 -0.57
CA LEU A 47 -5.26 25.88 -0.14
C LEU A 47 -6.53 26.09 0.71
N GLU A 48 -7.64 25.42 0.37
CA GLU A 48 -8.86 25.46 1.18
C GLU A 48 -8.61 24.88 2.57
N SER A 49 -7.97 23.73 2.68
CA SER A 49 -7.66 23.12 3.96
C SER A 49 -6.78 24.02 4.83
N VAL A 50 -5.72 24.61 4.25
CA VAL A 50 -4.83 25.54 4.97
C VAL A 50 -5.58 26.79 5.42
N LEU A 51 -6.43 27.35 4.55
CA LEU A 51 -7.23 28.54 4.87
C LEU A 51 -8.25 28.27 6.00
N ARG A 52 -8.94 27.14 5.93
CA ARG A 52 -9.97 26.75 6.92
C ARG A 52 -9.37 26.51 8.29
N ASN A 53 -8.20 25.87 8.34
CA ASN A 53 -7.54 25.48 9.59
C ASN A 53 -6.52 26.53 10.10
N ALA A 54 -6.45 27.73 9.50
CA ALA A 54 -5.55 28.80 9.92
C ALA A 54 -5.91 29.33 11.31
N ASP A 55 -5.33 28.76 12.35
CA ASP A 55 -5.57 29.08 13.77
C ASP A 55 -4.60 30.14 14.31
N GLY A 56 -3.47 30.35 13.62
CA GLY A 56 -2.41 31.28 14.01
C GLY A 56 -1.36 30.68 14.94
N ASP A 57 -1.41 29.38 15.19
CA ASP A 57 -0.46 28.60 16.00
C ASP A 57 0.25 27.57 15.09
N GLN A 58 -0.38 26.43 14.80
CA GLN A 58 0.18 25.42 13.90
C GLN A 58 0.06 25.84 12.43
N ILE A 59 -1.02 26.49 12.05
CA ILE A 59 -1.28 27.01 10.70
C ILE A 59 -1.48 28.51 10.77
N ASP A 60 -0.50 29.26 10.27
CA ASP A 60 -0.50 30.69 10.33
C ASP A 60 -0.87 31.40 9.00
N ALA A 61 -0.85 32.71 8.98
CA ALA A 61 -1.16 33.48 7.80
C ALA A 61 -0.08 33.36 6.70
N ASP A 62 1.15 32.99 7.04
CA ASP A 62 2.22 32.79 6.06
C ASP A 62 2.07 31.44 5.37
N SER A 63 1.56 30.43 6.06
CA SER A 63 1.15 29.11 5.48
C SER A 63 0.09 29.29 4.38
N VAL A 64 -0.95 30.13 4.64
CA VAL A 64 -1.97 30.44 3.61
C VAL A 64 -1.35 31.15 2.39
N ARG A 65 -0.43 32.09 2.61
CA ARG A 65 0.26 32.81 1.52
C ARG A 65 1.18 31.87 0.75
N ALA A 66 1.86 30.95 1.44
CA ALA A 66 2.71 29.95 0.81
C ALA A 66 1.88 29.06 -0.13
N ALA A 67 0.80 28.47 0.35
CA ALA A 67 -0.10 27.65 -0.49
C ALA A 67 -0.68 28.44 -1.68
N ALA A 68 -1.09 29.71 -1.46
CA ALA A 68 -1.61 30.58 -2.51
C ALA A 68 -0.55 31.03 -3.54
N SER A 69 0.74 30.89 -3.24
CA SER A 69 1.85 31.31 -4.11
C SER A 69 2.29 30.26 -5.14
N TRP A 70 1.63 29.12 -5.19
CA TRP A 70 1.98 28.06 -6.14
C TRP A 70 1.99 28.57 -7.58
N GLU A 71 3.02 28.23 -8.33
CA GLU A 71 3.20 28.50 -9.76
C GLU A 71 3.99 27.36 -10.41
N PRO A 72 4.01 27.19 -11.76
CA PRO A 72 4.73 26.09 -12.41
C PRO A 72 6.24 26.00 -12.12
N ASP A 73 6.88 27.06 -11.71
CA ASP A 73 8.23 27.07 -11.11
C ASP A 73 8.01 27.08 -9.58
N VAL A 74 7.73 25.90 -9.04
CA VAL A 74 7.18 25.72 -7.68
C VAL A 74 8.11 26.37 -6.65
N PRO A 75 7.58 27.30 -5.80
CA PRO A 75 8.36 27.89 -4.73
C PRO A 75 8.80 26.83 -3.71
N ASP A 76 10.01 26.98 -3.20
CA ASP A 76 10.51 26.22 -2.06
C ASP A 76 9.79 26.69 -0.79
N ALA A 77 8.64 26.11 -0.51
CA ALA A 77 7.79 26.48 0.61
C ALA A 77 7.10 25.23 1.17
N GLU A 78 6.99 25.19 2.49
CA GLU A 78 6.27 24.15 3.22
C GLU A 78 4.83 24.58 3.51
N VAL A 79 3.91 23.62 3.44
CA VAL A 79 2.49 23.84 3.67
C VAL A 79 1.96 22.78 4.64
N PRO A 80 1.38 23.20 5.79
CA PRO A 80 0.71 22.29 6.70
C PRO A 80 -0.70 21.97 6.19
N PHE A 81 -0.96 20.70 5.93
CA PHE A 81 -2.22 20.20 5.40
C PHE A 81 -2.98 19.35 6.43
N THR A 82 -4.22 19.68 6.71
CA THR A 82 -5.09 18.90 7.60
C THR A 82 -6.13 18.14 6.77
N VAL A 83 -6.14 16.82 6.87
CA VAL A 83 -7.11 15.96 6.17
C VAL A 83 -8.48 16.02 6.84
N SER A 84 -9.53 15.72 6.08
CA SER A 84 -10.88 15.65 6.63
C SER A 84 -11.20 14.31 7.29
N ARG A 85 -10.52 13.24 6.95
CA ARG A 85 -10.66 11.90 7.53
C ARG A 85 -9.42 11.04 7.31
N VAL A 86 -9.32 9.94 8.07
CA VAL A 86 -8.28 8.92 7.94
C VAL A 86 -8.91 7.57 7.66
N VAL A 87 -8.31 6.80 6.75
CA VAL A 87 -8.77 5.45 6.42
C VAL A 87 -7.66 4.44 6.69
N LEU A 88 -7.95 3.43 7.48
CA LEU A 88 -7.01 2.39 7.86
C LEU A 88 -7.44 1.04 7.26
N GLN A 89 -6.48 0.20 6.93
CA GLN A 89 -6.70 -1.23 6.71
C GLN A 89 -6.16 -2.03 7.91
N ASP A 90 -6.61 -3.26 8.12
CA ASP A 90 -6.37 -3.97 9.37
C ASP A 90 -4.92 -4.39 9.66
N LEU A 91 -4.07 -4.65 8.65
CA LEU A 91 -2.67 -5.03 8.90
C LEU A 91 -1.80 -3.85 9.36
N THR A 92 -2.11 -2.63 8.90
CA THR A 92 -1.40 -1.40 9.28
C THR A 92 -2.19 -0.57 10.30
N GLY A 93 -3.51 -0.77 10.40
CA GLY A 93 -4.36 -0.12 11.40
C GLY A 93 -4.28 -0.74 12.79
N VAL A 94 -3.97 -2.05 12.92
CA VAL A 94 -3.76 -2.66 14.24
C VAL A 94 -2.60 -2.03 15.03
N PRO A 95 -1.43 -1.74 14.44
CA PRO A 95 -0.40 -0.94 15.12
C PRO A 95 -0.93 0.41 15.60
N ALA A 96 -1.71 1.13 14.80
CA ALA A 96 -2.30 2.41 15.20
C ALA A 96 -3.25 2.26 16.41
N VAL A 97 -4.11 1.24 16.39
CA VAL A 97 -4.96 0.91 17.55
C VAL A 97 -4.13 0.61 18.80
N VAL A 98 -3.04 -0.15 18.64
CA VAL A 98 -2.14 -0.50 19.75
C VAL A 98 -1.45 0.74 20.31
N ASP A 99 -1.01 1.66 19.46
CA ASP A 99 -0.35 2.90 19.89
C ASP A 99 -1.35 3.85 20.55
N LEU A 100 -2.55 4.05 20.01
CA LEU A 100 -3.61 4.83 20.66
C LEU A 100 -3.97 4.26 22.05
N ALA A 101 -4.05 2.93 22.15
CA ALA A 101 -4.27 2.24 23.44
C ALA A 101 -3.12 2.47 24.43
N ALA A 102 -1.87 2.45 23.94
CA ALA A 102 -0.68 2.70 24.74
C ALA A 102 -0.56 4.17 25.18
N LEU A 103 -0.97 5.13 24.34
CA LEU A 103 -1.07 6.55 24.70
C LEU A 103 -2.10 6.75 25.81
N ARG A 104 -3.30 6.14 25.75
CA ARG A 104 -4.29 6.15 26.84
C ARG A 104 -3.73 5.55 28.12
N SER A 105 -3.04 4.43 28.02
CA SER A 105 -2.39 3.79 29.16
C SER A 105 -1.30 4.69 29.78
N ALA A 106 -0.56 5.44 28.98
CA ALA A 106 0.43 6.40 29.46
C ALA A 106 -0.23 7.60 30.16
N ALA A 107 -1.36 8.13 29.64
CA ALA A 107 -2.14 9.18 30.27
C ALA A 107 -2.66 8.73 31.65
N ASP A 108 -3.27 7.56 31.74
CA ASP A 108 -3.75 6.97 33.00
C ASP A 108 -2.60 6.82 34.02
N ARG A 109 -1.43 6.32 33.63
CA ARG A 109 -0.23 6.21 34.49
C ARG A 109 0.24 7.57 35.00
N LYS A 110 0.02 8.64 34.27
CA LYS A 110 0.33 10.03 34.70
C LYS A 110 -0.81 10.66 35.54
N GLY A 111 -1.93 9.96 35.72
CA GLY A 111 -3.09 10.41 36.48
C GLY A 111 -3.96 11.44 35.72
N VAL A 112 -3.85 11.46 34.41
CA VAL A 112 -4.70 12.23 33.48
C VAL A 112 -5.81 11.32 32.96
N ASP A 113 -6.98 11.87 32.68
CA ASP A 113 -8.09 11.14 32.09
C ASP A 113 -7.65 10.53 30.74
N PRO A 114 -7.70 9.21 30.54
CA PRO A 114 -7.25 8.59 29.30
C PRO A 114 -8.04 9.04 28.06
N THR A 115 -9.26 9.53 28.22
CA THR A 115 -10.09 10.00 27.11
C THR A 115 -9.61 11.31 26.47
N VAL A 116 -8.59 11.98 27.05
CA VAL A 116 -7.90 13.08 26.37
C VAL A 116 -7.17 12.64 25.10
N VAL A 117 -6.87 11.35 24.99
CA VAL A 117 -6.37 10.73 23.76
C VAL A 117 -7.58 10.25 22.97
N GLU A 118 -8.05 11.10 22.05
CA GLU A 118 -9.20 10.86 21.19
C GLU A 118 -8.86 11.28 19.76
N PRO A 119 -9.28 10.54 18.73
CA PRO A 119 -9.20 11.02 17.36
C PRO A 119 -9.93 12.35 17.18
N GLU A 120 -9.21 13.37 16.68
CA GLU A 120 -9.79 14.67 16.31
C GLU A 120 -10.33 14.66 14.87
N VAL A 121 -9.83 13.69 14.08
CA VAL A 121 -10.23 13.47 12.69
C VAL A 121 -10.90 12.10 12.61
N PRO A 122 -12.12 11.99 12.01
CA PRO A 122 -12.81 10.71 11.88
C PRO A 122 -11.97 9.65 11.19
N CYS A 123 -12.07 8.43 11.71
CA CYS A 123 -11.35 7.27 11.24
C CYS A 123 -12.30 6.14 10.86
N ASP A 124 -12.08 5.56 9.68
CA ASP A 124 -12.71 4.31 9.26
C ASP A 124 -11.63 3.24 9.09
N LEU A 125 -11.66 2.18 9.90
CA LEU A 125 -10.80 1.01 9.74
C LEU A 125 -11.56 -0.10 9.02
N VAL A 126 -11.04 -0.57 7.89
CA VAL A 126 -11.64 -1.66 7.11
C VAL A 126 -10.81 -2.93 7.28
N ILE A 127 -11.46 -4.03 7.65
CA ILE A 127 -10.81 -5.35 7.79
C ILE A 127 -10.92 -6.08 6.46
N ASP A 128 -9.81 -6.10 5.70
CA ASP A 128 -9.79 -6.59 4.33
C ASP A 128 -8.49 -7.32 3.91
N HIS A 129 -7.49 -7.35 4.78
CA HIS A 129 -6.16 -7.92 4.48
C HIS A 129 -5.85 -9.22 5.25
N SER A 130 -6.78 -9.74 6.05
CA SER A 130 -6.55 -10.92 6.92
C SER A 130 -6.97 -12.24 6.32
N VAL A 131 -7.89 -12.25 5.34
CA VAL A 131 -8.35 -13.45 4.67
C VAL A 131 -7.26 -14.03 3.76
N GLN A 132 -7.08 -15.36 3.82
CA GLN A 132 -6.14 -16.11 2.96
C GLN A 132 -6.89 -17.16 2.15
N VAL A 133 -6.37 -17.51 0.98
CA VAL A 133 -6.94 -18.51 0.08
C VAL A 133 -6.44 -19.90 0.48
N ASP A 134 -6.86 -20.39 1.66
CA ASP A 134 -6.54 -21.74 2.13
C ASP A 134 -7.39 -22.79 1.37
N HIS A 135 -8.65 -22.45 1.05
CA HIS A 135 -9.57 -23.27 0.27
C HIS A 135 -9.98 -22.54 -1.00
N PHE A 136 -10.08 -23.28 -2.10
CA PHE A 136 -10.41 -22.76 -3.44
C PHE A 136 -11.15 -23.81 -4.28
N GLY A 137 -11.73 -23.41 -5.41
CA GLY A 137 -12.33 -24.30 -6.40
C GLY A 137 -13.54 -25.10 -5.90
N THR A 138 -14.21 -24.65 -4.83
CA THR A 138 -15.40 -25.34 -4.26
C THR A 138 -16.39 -24.32 -3.68
N ASP A 139 -17.68 -24.68 -3.69
CA ASP A 139 -18.78 -23.83 -3.21
C ASP A 139 -18.64 -23.40 -1.73
N ASP A 140 -17.94 -24.16 -0.91
CA ASP A 140 -17.74 -23.91 0.52
C ASP A 140 -16.40 -23.22 0.83
N ALA A 141 -15.63 -22.81 -0.20
CA ALA A 141 -14.33 -22.18 -0.04
C ALA A 141 -14.42 -20.90 0.80
N TYR A 142 -15.36 -20.02 0.50
CA TYR A 142 -15.58 -18.76 1.23
C TYR A 142 -15.82 -19.00 2.73
N GLU A 143 -16.79 -19.85 3.07
CA GLU A 143 -17.10 -20.12 4.47
C GLU A 143 -15.92 -20.70 5.25
N LYS A 144 -15.18 -21.62 4.65
CA LYS A 144 -13.98 -22.23 5.27
C LYS A 144 -12.87 -21.19 5.48
N ASN A 145 -12.61 -20.36 4.49
CA ASN A 145 -11.57 -19.32 4.59
C ASN A 145 -11.93 -18.29 5.66
N VAL A 146 -13.19 -17.86 5.75
CA VAL A 146 -13.66 -16.94 6.80
C VAL A 146 -13.59 -17.56 8.19
N GLU A 147 -13.94 -18.87 8.34
CA GLU A 147 -13.80 -19.56 9.62
C GLU A 147 -12.34 -19.56 10.09
N ILE A 148 -11.40 -19.88 9.20
CA ILE A 148 -9.96 -19.87 9.48
C ILE A 148 -9.47 -18.44 9.75
N GLU A 149 -9.96 -17.45 9.01
CA GLU A 149 -9.62 -16.02 9.22
C GLU A 149 -9.96 -15.59 10.65
N TYR A 150 -11.19 -15.87 11.11
CA TYR A 150 -11.60 -15.53 12.49
C TYR A 150 -10.80 -16.29 13.55
N GLU A 151 -10.52 -17.59 13.35
CA GLU A 151 -9.68 -18.37 14.26
C GLU A 151 -8.27 -17.79 14.38
N ARG A 152 -7.64 -17.47 13.25
CA ARG A 152 -6.27 -16.93 13.21
C ARG A 152 -6.15 -15.53 13.80
N ASN A 153 -7.20 -14.70 13.68
CA ASN A 153 -7.16 -13.28 13.98
C ASN A 153 -8.04 -12.85 15.15
N GLU A 154 -8.64 -13.79 15.91
CA GLU A 154 -9.56 -13.48 17.00
C GLU A 154 -9.06 -12.39 17.94
N GLU A 155 -7.79 -12.49 18.37
CA GLU A 155 -7.19 -11.55 19.32
C GLU A 155 -7.03 -10.14 18.71
N ARG A 156 -6.63 -10.06 17.43
CA ARG A 156 -6.56 -8.79 16.70
C ARG A 156 -7.93 -8.16 16.54
N TYR A 157 -8.93 -8.95 16.17
CA TYR A 157 -10.31 -8.48 15.96
C TYR A 157 -10.94 -8.00 17.27
N ARG A 158 -10.62 -8.64 18.40
CA ARG A 158 -11.03 -8.18 19.72
C ARG A 158 -10.43 -6.81 20.07
N ALA A 159 -9.17 -6.57 19.70
CA ALA A 159 -8.51 -5.27 19.91
C ALA A 159 -9.11 -4.18 19.02
N ILE A 160 -9.36 -4.46 17.75
CA ILE A 160 -10.04 -3.53 16.83
C ILE A 160 -11.47 -3.22 17.33
N LYS A 161 -12.23 -4.23 17.75
CA LYS A 161 -13.57 -4.05 18.30
C LYS A 161 -13.57 -3.26 19.60
N TRP A 162 -12.51 -3.39 20.43
CA TRP A 162 -12.33 -2.51 21.58
C TRP A 162 -12.15 -1.06 21.14
N ALA A 163 -11.33 -0.77 20.14
CA ALA A 163 -11.12 0.58 19.63
C ALA A 163 -12.44 1.20 19.15
N GLN A 164 -13.25 0.45 18.40
CA GLN A 164 -14.59 0.88 17.96
C GLN A 164 -15.51 1.28 19.13
N GLN A 165 -15.32 0.70 20.32
CA GLN A 165 -16.13 0.99 21.49
C GLN A 165 -15.52 2.07 22.38
N ALA A 166 -14.20 2.24 22.36
CA ALA A 166 -13.45 3.10 23.26
C ALA A 166 -13.28 4.53 22.71
N PHE A 167 -13.29 4.71 21.38
CA PHE A 167 -13.13 5.99 20.70
C PHE A 167 -14.43 6.39 20.01
N ASP A 168 -14.80 7.67 20.09
CA ASP A 168 -16.07 8.18 19.53
C ASP A 168 -15.99 8.31 17.99
N GLU A 169 -14.86 8.78 17.45
CA GLU A 169 -14.64 9.03 16.01
C GLU A 169 -13.88 7.89 15.30
N PHE A 170 -14.01 6.66 15.79
CA PHE A 170 -13.33 5.48 15.25
C PHE A 170 -14.34 4.40 14.85
N ASN A 171 -14.57 4.27 13.55
CA ASN A 171 -15.47 3.27 13.00
C ASN A 171 -14.70 2.05 12.51
N VAL A 172 -15.36 0.89 12.50
CA VAL A 172 -14.79 -0.35 11.97
C VAL A 172 -15.74 -0.98 10.98
N VAL A 173 -15.26 -1.22 9.78
CA VAL A 173 -15.92 -2.06 8.78
C VAL A 173 -15.44 -3.50 8.95
N PRO A 174 -16.31 -4.41 9.40
CA PRO A 174 -15.96 -5.79 9.76
C PRO A 174 -15.51 -6.64 8.57
N PRO A 175 -14.89 -7.83 8.83
CA PRO A 175 -14.46 -8.76 7.79
C PRO A 175 -15.57 -9.14 6.82
N GLY A 176 -15.20 -9.44 5.58
CA GLY A 176 -16.13 -9.91 4.56
C GLY A 176 -17.05 -8.83 3.97
N THR A 177 -16.82 -7.54 4.23
CA THR A 177 -17.58 -6.43 3.63
C THR A 177 -17.00 -6.05 2.27
N GLY A 178 -15.70 -5.87 2.18
CA GLY A 178 -14.99 -5.52 0.96
C GLY A 178 -13.61 -4.95 1.23
N ILE A 179 -12.89 -4.65 0.16
CA ILE A 179 -11.56 -4.03 0.22
C ILE A 179 -11.70 -2.53 0.54
N VAL A 180 -10.79 -2.00 1.35
CA VAL A 180 -10.81 -0.62 1.87
C VAL A 180 -11.03 0.43 0.78
N HIS A 181 -10.36 0.32 -0.38
CA HIS A 181 -10.46 1.32 -1.44
C HIS A 181 -11.83 1.29 -2.13
N GLN A 182 -12.42 0.09 -2.33
CA GLN A 182 -13.73 -0.03 -2.96
C GLN A 182 -14.84 0.39 -2.01
N VAL A 183 -14.77 -0.01 -0.74
CA VAL A 183 -15.69 0.47 0.31
C VAL A 183 -15.59 2.01 0.44
N ASN A 184 -14.37 2.54 0.38
CA ASN A 184 -14.15 3.98 0.38
C ASN A 184 -14.79 4.67 -0.82
N LEU A 185 -14.57 4.17 -2.03
CA LEU A 185 -15.13 4.73 -3.27
C LEU A 185 -16.64 4.63 -3.31
N GLU A 186 -17.20 3.46 -2.98
CA GLU A 186 -18.64 3.16 -3.09
C GLU A 186 -19.47 3.74 -1.96
N HIS A 187 -18.89 3.96 -0.76
CA HIS A 187 -19.66 4.34 0.42
C HIS A 187 -19.07 5.47 1.28
N LEU A 188 -17.80 5.37 1.72
CA LEU A 188 -17.23 6.31 2.69
C LEU A 188 -16.91 7.68 2.08
N GLY A 189 -16.45 7.74 0.83
CA GLY A 189 -16.12 8.97 0.13
C GLY A 189 -17.37 9.80 -0.20
N ARG A 190 -17.33 11.10 0.12
CA ARG A 190 -18.47 12.01 -0.04
C ARG A 190 -18.22 13.20 -0.94
N VAL A 191 -17.00 13.44 -1.37
CA VAL A 191 -16.55 14.61 -2.15
C VAL A 191 -16.62 15.91 -1.35
N VAL A 192 -17.70 16.14 -0.60
CA VAL A 192 -17.87 17.25 0.37
C VAL A 192 -18.51 16.69 1.64
N HIS A 193 -17.94 17.02 2.78
CA HIS A 193 -18.46 16.65 4.10
C HIS A 193 -19.18 17.81 4.77
N GLU A 194 -20.25 17.49 5.46
CA GLU A 194 -20.88 18.34 6.47
C GLU A 194 -20.26 18.02 7.82
N ARG A 195 -19.75 19.03 8.52
CA ARG A 195 -19.05 18.89 9.79
C ARG A 195 -19.58 19.88 10.82
N GLU A 196 -19.81 19.39 12.03
CA GLU A 196 -20.06 20.26 13.18
C GLU A 196 -18.73 20.59 13.88
N VAL A 197 -18.32 21.86 13.86
CA VAL A 197 -17.13 22.34 14.54
C VAL A 197 -17.53 23.49 15.44
N ASP A 198 -17.31 23.38 16.76
CA ASP A 198 -17.70 24.39 17.76
C ASP A 198 -19.21 24.77 17.75
N GLY A 199 -20.07 23.83 17.36
CA GLY A 199 -21.53 24.04 17.27
C GLY A 199 -21.98 24.80 16.03
N GLU A 200 -21.11 24.92 15.01
CA GLU A 200 -21.41 25.53 13.71
C GLU A 200 -21.24 24.45 12.62
N GLN A 201 -22.14 24.46 11.62
CA GLN A 201 -22.08 23.54 10.50
C GLN A 201 -21.13 24.07 9.43
N TRP A 202 -20.20 23.22 8.99
CA TRP A 202 -19.19 23.52 7.98
C TRP A 202 -19.32 22.60 6.76
N LEU A 203 -19.04 23.15 5.58
CA LEU A 203 -18.78 22.38 4.38
C LEU A 203 -17.27 22.26 4.18
N VAL A 204 -16.80 21.02 4.01
CA VAL A 204 -15.38 20.67 3.94
C VAL A 204 -15.16 19.77 2.74
N PRO A 205 -14.23 20.08 1.81
CA PRO A 205 -13.82 19.13 0.78
C PRO A 205 -13.36 17.82 1.40
N ASP A 206 -13.79 16.72 0.81
CA ASP A 206 -13.30 15.40 1.23
C ASP A 206 -11.83 15.26 0.87
N THR A 207 -11.02 15.00 1.88
CA THR A 207 -9.59 14.76 1.75
C THR A 207 -9.17 13.72 2.75
N LEU A 208 -8.28 12.80 2.38
CA LEU A 208 -7.89 11.74 3.29
C LEU A 208 -6.43 11.31 3.14
N VAL A 209 -5.92 10.74 4.21
CA VAL A 209 -4.78 9.85 4.16
C VAL A 209 -5.20 8.45 4.57
N GLY A 210 -4.50 7.46 4.05
CA GLY A 210 -4.77 6.07 4.40
C GLY A 210 -3.49 5.28 4.62
N THR A 211 -3.55 4.28 5.48
CA THR A 211 -2.43 3.38 5.71
C THR A 211 -2.24 2.34 4.62
N ASP A 212 -3.00 2.44 3.55
CA ASP A 212 -2.80 1.65 2.34
C ASP A 212 -2.30 2.51 1.18
N SER A 213 -1.32 1.99 0.44
CA SER A 213 -0.70 2.71 -0.68
C SER A 213 -1.67 3.01 -1.84
N HIS A 214 -2.77 2.25 -1.98
CA HIS A 214 -3.80 2.46 -3.02
C HIS A 214 -4.95 3.39 -2.57
N THR A 215 -4.81 4.09 -1.46
CA THR A 215 -5.72 5.18 -1.04
C THR A 215 -6.02 6.18 -2.16
N PRO A 216 -5.05 6.50 -3.08
CA PRO A 216 -5.31 7.38 -4.22
C PRO A 216 -6.44 6.97 -5.16
N MET A 217 -6.97 5.73 -5.10
CA MET A 217 -8.13 5.30 -5.88
C MET A 217 -9.33 6.26 -5.77
N ILE A 218 -9.48 6.91 -4.62
CA ILE A 218 -10.53 7.89 -4.38
C ILE A 218 -10.45 9.12 -5.32
N GLY A 219 -9.28 9.35 -5.93
CA GLY A 219 -9.08 10.36 -6.96
C GLY A 219 -9.98 10.20 -8.19
N GLY A 220 -10.54 8.99 -8.41
CA GLY A 220 -11.54 8.72 -9.45
C GLY A 220 -12.83 9.50 -9.29
N ILE A 221 -13.21 9.90 -8.06
CA ILE A 221 -14.32 10.82 -7.77
C ILE A 221 -13.87 12.25 -7.45
N GLY A 222 -12.60 12.57 -7.72
CA GLY A 222 -12.07 13.93 -7.54
C GLY A 222 -11.72 14.30 -6.11
N VAL A 223 -11.46 13.32 -5.26
CA VAL A 223 -11.03 13.49 -3.86
C VAL A 223 -9.52 13.39 -3.76
N VAL A 224 -8.89 14.29 -3.02
CA VAL A 224 -7.46 14.26 -2.73
C VAL A 224 -7.20 13.25 -1.62
N GLY A 225 -6.50 12.17 -1.96
CA GLY A 225 -6.15 11.13 -1.00
C GLY A 225 -4.86 10.40 -1.38
N TRP A 226 -4.02 10.09 -0.39
CA TRP A 226 -2.79 9.33 -0.60
C TRP A 226 -2.43 8.39 0.53
N GLY A 227 -1.53 7.46 0.22
CA GLY A 227 -0.99 6.51 1.19
C GLY A 227 0.08 7.14 2.07
N VAL A 228 0.00 6.88 3.37
CA VAL A 228 0.97 7.32 4.39
C VAL A 228 1.42 6.14 5.25
N GLY A 229 2.47 6.34 6.03
CA GLY A 229 2.86 5.41 7.10
C GLY A 229 1.87 5.40 8.27
N GLY A 230 1.89 4.33 9.08
CA GLY A 230 1.03 4.23 10.26
C GLY A 230 1.22 5.38 11.22
N ILE A 231 2.46 5.76 11.50
CA ILE A 231 2.81 6.87 12.41
C ILE A 231 2.26 8.22 11.94
N GLU A 232 2.33 8.47 10.64
CA GLU A 232 1.81 9.69 10.03
C GLU A 232 0.27 9.72 10.07
N ALA A 233 -0.38 8.57 9.81
CA ALA A 233 -1.82 8.43 9.97
C ALA A 233 -2.28 8.63 11.41
N GLU A 234 -1.54 8.09 12.39
CA GLU A 234 -1.80 8.27 13.82
C GLU A 234 -1.67 9.74 14.23
N ALA A 235 -0.64 10.45 13.74
CA ALA A 235 -0.47 11.87 13.97
C ALA A 235 -1.63 12.68 13.38
N ALA A 236 -2.04 12.37 12.14
CA ALA A 236 -3.18 12.99 11.48
C ALA A 236 -4.50 12.73 12.23
N LEU A 237 -4.71 11.51 12.73
CA LEU A 237 -5.86 11.16 13.58
C LEU A 237 -5.94 12.06 14.83
N LEU A 238 -4.79 12.35 15.43
CA LEU A 238 -4.66 13.18 16.62
C LEU A 238 -4.55 14.68 16.29
N GLY A 239 -5.06 15.10 15.13
CA GLY A 239 -5.19 16.50 14.74
C GLY A 239 -3.90 17.20 14.32
N GLN A 240 -2.79 16.46 14.14
CA GLN A 240 -1.56 17.07 13.66
C GLN A 240 -1.64 17.30 12.14
N PRO A 241 -1.31 18.51 11.65
CA PRO A 241 -1.22 18.74 10.21
C PRO A 241 -0.07 17.95 9.61
N ILE A 242 -0.26 17.49 8.40
CA ILE A 242 0.79 16.87 7.58
C ILE A 242 1.57 18.02 6.93
N ASN A 243 2.84 18.13 7.26
CA ASN A 243 3.70 19.14 6.66
C ASN A 243 4.29 18.57 5.36
N MET A 244 4.13 19.31 4.27
CA MET A 244 4.62 18.89 2.96
C MET A 244 5.19 20.09 2.20
N SER A 245 6.22 19.87 1.43
CA SER A 245 6.66 20.86 0.43
C SER A 245 5.55 21.07 -0.61
N LEU A 246 5.40 22.28 -1.11
CA LEU A 246 4.47 22.52 -2.23
C LEU A 246 4.79 21.55 -3.36
N PRO A 247 3.81 20.73 -3.79
CA PRO A 247 4.08 19.69 -4.77
C PRO A 247 4.19 20.22 -6.19
N ASP A 248 5.04 19.60 -6.99
CA ASP A 248 4.94 19.64 -8.43
C ASP A 248 3.62 19.01 -8.88
N VAL A 249 2.95 19.60 -9.86
CA VAL A 249 1.72 19.04 -10.42
C VAL A 249 1.90 18.76 -11.91
N VAL A 250 1.76 17.48 -12.28
CA VAL A 250 1.83 17.01 -13.67
C VAL A 250 0.42 16.88 -14.23
N GLY A 251 0.10 17.63 -15.29
CA GLY A 251 -1.15 17.52 -16.00
C GLY A 251 -1.06 16.47 -17.11
N VAL A 252 -1.89 15.43 -17.04
CA VAL A 252 -2.02 14.41 -18.11
C VAL A 252 -3.22 14.73 -18.98
N ARG A 253 -2.98 15.17 -20.21
CA ARG A 253 -4.03 15.53 -21.13
C ARG A 253 -4.47 14.31 -21.94
N LEU A 254 -5.69 13.81 -21.67
CA LEU A 254 -6.29 12.68 -22.36
C LEU A 254 -7.00 13.14 -23.64
N SER A 255 -6.80 12.41 -24.74
CA SER A 255 -7.48 12.60 -26.02
C SER A 255 -7.85 11.26 -26.65
N GLY A 256 -8.67 11.27 -27.72
CA GLY A 256 -9.10 10.05 -28.38
C GLY A 256 -10.19 9.27 -27.64
N GLU A 257 -10.42 8.05 -28.04
CA GLU A 257 -11.39 7.09 -27.50
C GLU A 257 -10.71 5.72 -27.31
N LEU A 258 -11.13 4.94 -26.30
CA LEU A 258 -10.56 3.62 -26.08
C LEU A 258 -10.94 2.68 -27.23
N PRO A 259 -9.98 1.95 -27.86
CA PRO A 259 -10.27 1.00 -28.94
C PRO A 259 -11.18 -0.14 -28.47
N GLU A 260 -11.96 -0.69 -29.42
CA GLU A 260 -12.76 -1.90 -29.16
C GLU A 260 -11.85 -3.07 -28.76
N GLY A 261 -12.18 -3.75 -27.67
CA GLY A 261 -11.38 -4.85 -27.11
C GLY A 261 -10.35 -4.43 -26.05
N ALA A 262 -9.98 -3.15 -25.98
CA ALA A 262 -9.16 -2.64 -24.90
C ALA A 262 -9.99 -2.42 -23.63
N THR A 263 -9.39 -2.68 -22.47
CA THR A 263 -10.03 -2.55 -21.16
C THR A 263 -9.43 -1.41 -20.33
N ALA A 264 -10.09 -1.05 -19.22
CA ALA A 264 -9.52 -0.10 -18.25
C ALA A 264 -8.17 -0.57 -17.69
N THR A 265 -7.97 -1.90 -17.59
CA THR A 265 -6.69 -2.47 -17.14
C THR A 265 -5.58 -2.18 -18.16
N ASP A 266 -5.84 -2.39 -19.44
CA ASP A 266 -4.86 -2.09 -20.50
C ASP A 266 -4.48 -0.61 -20.47
N LEU A 267 -5.48 0.26 -20.30
CA LEU A 267 -5.28 1.71 -20.17
C LEU A 267 -4.39 2.06 -18.99
N VAL A 268 -4.68 1.53 -17.79
CA VAL A 268 -3.89 1.87 -16.60
C VAL A 268 -2.46 1.33 -16.69
N LEU A 269 -2.23 0.16 -17.29
CA LEU A 269 -0.88 -0.38 -17.50
C LEU A 269 -0.08 0.52 -18.45
N HIS A 270 -0.72 1.02 -19.52
CA HIS A 270 -0.11 1.94 -20.48
C HIS A 270 0.23 3.30 -19.84
N ILE A 271 -0.69 3.87 -19.05
CA ILE A 271 -0.46 5.11 -18.30
C ILE A 271 0.67 4.90 -17.28
N THR A 272 0.71 3.76 -16.59
CA THR A 272 1.73 3.45 -15.59
C THR A 272 3.12 3.38 -16.21
N GLU A 273 3.26 2.69 -17.34
CA GLU A 273 4.52 2.67 -18.11
C GLU A 273 4.94 4.10 -18.50
N LYS A 274 4.02 4.89 -19.03
CA LYS A 274 4.27 6.26 -19.51
C LYS A 274 4.71 7.18 -18.40
N LEU A 275 4.01 7.18 -17.25
CA LEU A 275 4.31 8.06 -16.13
C LEU A 275 5.63 7.67 -15.43
N ARG A 276 5.97 6.38 -15.36
CA ARG A 276 7.30 5.94 -14.92
C ARG A 276 8.42 6.46 -15.81
N GLN A 277 8.21 6.51 -17.14
CA GLN A 277 9.18 7.07 -18.08
C GLN A 277 9.33 8.59 -17.93
N VAL A 278 8.23 9.30 -17.60
CA VAL A 278 8.22 10.74 -17.33
C VAL A 278 8.93 11.08 -16.01
N GLY A 279 8.78 10.24 -15.00
CA GLY A 279 9.34 10.46 -13.67
C GLY A 279 8.47 11.37 -12.81
N VAL A 280 7.35 10.82 -12.33
CA VAL A 280 6.35 11.53 -11.50
C VAL A 280 6.49 11.22 -10.00
N VAL A 281 7.64 10.72 -9.56
CA VAL A 281 7.88 10.39 -8.15
C VAL A 281 7.69 11.65 -7.30
N ASP A 282 6.96 11.51 -6.19
CA ASP A 282 6.57 12.56 -5.25
C ASP A 282 5.76 13.73 -5.83
N LYS A 283 5.31 13.63 -7.09
CA LYS A 283 4.47 14.63 -7.74
C LYS A 283 2.99 14.31 -7.62
N PHE A 284 2.16 15.32 -7.74
CA PHE A 284 0.72 15.19 -7.95
C PHE A 284 0.44 15.02 -9.45
N VAL A 285 -0.50 14.16 -9.79
CA VAL A 285 -0.96 13.96 -11.17
C VAL A 285 -2.43 14.31 -11.29
N GLU A 286 -2.76 15.20 -12.22
CA GLU A 286 -4.15 15.55 -12.56
C GLU A 286 -4.45 15.18 -14.02
N PHE A 287 -5.55 14.49 -14.23
CA PHE A 287 -6.03 14.11 -15.55
C PHE A 287 -7.05 15.13 -16.07
N TYR A 288 -6.88 15.59 -17.32
CA TYR A 288 -7.75 16.58 -17.93
C TYR A 288 -7.86 16.35 -19.44
N GLY A 289 -8.66 17.18 -20.12
CA GLY A 289 -8.83 17.13 -21.57
C GLY A 289 -10.01 16.25 -22.02
N PRO A 290 -10.32 16.28 -23.33
CA PRO A 290 -11.57 15.71 -23.87
C PRO A 290 -11.72 14.20 -23.67
N GLY A 291 -10.63 13.45 -23.51
CA GLY A 291 -10.67 12.01 -23.24
C GLY A 291 -11.25 11.67 -21.85
N VAL A 292 -11.20 12.60 -20.87
CA VAL A 292 -11.75 12.36 -19.52
C VAL A 292 -13.24 12.03 -19.56
N SER A 293 -14.00 12.70 -20.42
CA SER A 293 -15.45 12.47 -20.55
C SER A 293 -15.81 11.10 -21.15
N GLN A 294 -14.85 10.40 -21.77
CA GLN A 294 -15.03 9.04 -22.28
C GLN A 294 -14.96 7.98 -21.17
N LEU A 295 -14.26 8.30 -20.07
CA LEU A 295 -14.01 7.38 -18.98
C LEU A 295 -15.15 7.42 -17.94
N SER A 296 -15.65 6.26 -17.56
CA SER A 296 -16.51 6.12 -16.38
C SER A 296 -15.71 6.42 -15.09
N VAL A 297 -16.41 6.67 -13.98
CA VAL A 297 -15.72 6.81 -12.68
C VAL A 297 -14.96 5.53 -12.30
N ALA A 298 -15.47 4.36 -12.66
CA ALA A 298 -14.77 3.10 -12.42
C ALA A 298 -13.44 3.03 -13.19
N ASP A 299 -13.38 3.50 -14.45
CA ASP A 299 -12.14 3.58 -15.23
C ASP A 299 -11.17 4.58 -14.60
N ARG A 300 -11.65 5.77 -14.19
CA ARG A 300 -10.86 6.79 -13.49
C ARG A 300 -10.28 6.25 -12.17
N ALA A 301 -11.09 5.54 -11.41
CA ALA A 301 -10.68 4.90 -10.16
C ALA A 301 -9.61 3.83 -10.38
N THR A 302 -9.74 3.02 -11.46
CA THR A 302 -8.72 2.06 -11.89
C THR A 302 -7.37 2.73 -12.13
N ILE A 303 -7.36 3.87 -12.82
CA ILE A 303 -6.15 4.66 -13.09
C ILE A 303 -5.57 5.24 -11.79
N SER A 304 -6.42 5.86 -10.97
CA SER A 304 -6.02 6.49 -9.71
C SER A 304 -5.50 5.47 -8.68
N ASN A 305 -6.03 4.24 -8.70
CA ASN A 305 -5.59 3.15 -7.84
C ASN A 305 -4.10 2.84 -8.00
N MET A 306 -3.58 2.88 -9.22
CA MET A 306 -2.19 2.58 -9.53
C MET A 306 -1.23 3.79 -9.41
N ALA A 307 -1.62 4.86 -8.71
CA ALA A 307 -0.73 5.98 -8.42
C ALA A 307 0.63 5.55 -7.84
N PRO A 308 0.72 4.63 -6.85
CA PRO A 308 2.00 4.14 -6.35
C PRO A 308 2.85 3.44 -7.42
N GLU A 309 2.23 2.66 -8.29
CA GLU A 309 2.89 1.98 -9.40
C GLU A 309 3.35 2.96 -10.48
N GLN A 310 2.61 4.05 -10.69
CA GLN A 310 3.01 5.20 -11.53
C GLN A 310 4.19 5.97 -10.91
N GLY A 311 4.25 6.01 -9.58
CA GLY A 311 5.20 6.75 -8.76
C GLY A 311 4.67 8.08 -8.22
N SER A 312 3.42 8.45 -8.53
CA SER A 312 2.80 9.69 -8.07
C SER A 312 2.27 9.58 -6.63
N THR A 313 2.22 10.71 -5.93
CA THR A 313 1.57 10.81 -4.61
C THR A 313 0.06 10.69 -4.71
N ILE A 314 -0.53 11.43 -5.67
CA ILE A 314 -1.95 11.35 -6.02
C ILE A 314 -2.09 11.22 -7.53
N SER A 315 -3.23 10.65 -7.96
CA SER A 315 -3.69 10.63 -9.34
C SER A 315 -5.18 10.95 -9.31
N MET A 316 -5.60 12.14 -9.77
CA MET A 316 -6.98 12.58 -9.61
C MET A 316 -7.62 13.08 -10.89
N PHE A 317 -8.93 12.95 -10.94
CA PHE A 317 -9.80 13.43 -11.99
C PHE A 317 -10.66 14.60 -11.50
N PRO A 318 -11.16 15.46 -12.40
CA PRO A 318 -12.07 16.52 -11.99
C PRO A 318 -13.42 15.93 -11.51
N VAL A 319 -14.05 16.59 -10.55
CA VAL A 319 -15.45 16.32 -10.21
C VAL A 319 -16.34 16.90 -11.32
N ASP A 320 -17.07 16.05 -12.01
CA ASP A 320 -17.94 16.40 -13.13
C ASP A 320 -19.31 15.69 -13.05
N GLU A 321 -20.11 15.77 -14.10
CA GLU A 321 -21.41 15.09 -14.15
C GLU A 321 -21.29 13.56 -13.95
N LYS A 322 -20.18 12.96 -14.42
CA LYS A 322 -19.93 11.52 -14.23
C LYS A 322 -19.72 11.16 -12.76
N THR A 323 -19.06 12.05 -12.02
CA THR A 323 -18.92 11.88 -10.58
C THR A 323 -20.28 11.92 -9.88
N LEU A 324 -21.15 12.86 -10.23
CA LEU A 324 -22.49 12.97 -9.64
C LEU A 324 -23.37 11.77 -10.01
N GLU A 325 -23.33 11.31 -11.27
CA GLU A 325 -24.00 10.08 -11.73
C GLU A 325 -23.53 8.85 -10.92
N TYR A 326 -22.25 8.79 -10.58
CA TYR A 326 -21.68 7.71 -9.75
C TYR A 326 -22.14 7.81 -8.29
N LEU A 327 -22.19 9.00 -7.72
CA LEU A 327 -22.70 9.19 -6.35
C LEU A 327 -24.19 8.77 -6.26
N GLU A 328 -25.00 9.09 -7.29
CA GLU A 328 -26.39 8.62 -7.38
C GLU A 328 -26.45 7.09 -7.49
N LEU A 329 -25.64 6.49 -8.40
CA LEU A 329 -25.57 5.04 -8.57
C LEU A 329 -25.19 4.32 -7.27
N THR A 330 -24.30 4.89 -6.49
CA THR A 330 -23.80 4.29 -5.24
C THR A 330 -24.61 4.68 -4.01
N GLY A 331 -25.82 5.24 -4.21
CA GLY A 331 -26.83 5.44 -3.16
C GLY A 331 -26.62 6.65 -2.27
N ARG A 332 -25.87 7.69 -2.72
CA ARG A 332 -25.83 8.97 -2.01
C ARG A 332 -27.13 9.71 -2.24
N ASP A 333 -27.61 10.42 -1.19
CA ASP A 333 -28.87 11.16 -1.24
C ASP A 333 -28.85 12.29 -2.28
N GLU A 334 -29.98 12.52 -2.95
CA GLU A 334 -30.13 13.59 -3.95
C GLU A 334 -29.79 14.98 -3.36
N GLU A 335 -30.18 15.25 -2.12
CA GLU A 335 -29.87 16.49 -1.40
C GLU A 335 -28.35 16.68 -1.25
N HIS A 336 -27.64 15.61 -0.87
CA HIS A 336 -26.18 15.64 -0.77
C HIS A 336 -25.50 15.88 -2.13
N ILE A 337 -25.98 15.24 -3.19
CA ILE A 337 -25.45 15.41 -4.56
C ILE A 337 -25.63 16.86 -5.05
N GLU A 338 -26.81 17.48 -4.77
CA GLU A 338 -27.03 18.89 -5.06
C GLU A 338 -26.10 19.80 -4.25
N LEU A 339 -25.90 19.50 -2.94
CA LEU A 339 -24.97 20.23 -2.09
C LEU A 339 -23.54 20.17 -2.64
N VAL A 340 -23.05 19.00 -3.02
CA VAL A 340 -21.73 18.80 -3.65
C VAL A 340 -21.57 19.69 -4.89
N ARG A 341 -22.54 19.65 -5.78
CA ARG A 341 -22.54 20.49 -7.00
C ARG A 341 -22.43 21.97 -6.65
N GLU A 342 -23.35 22.48 -5.84
CA GLU A 342 -23.44 23.90 -5.54
C GLU A 342 -22.19 24.41 -4.81
N TYR A 343 -21.66 23.63 -3.86
CA TYR A 343 -20.43 23.98 -3.15
C TYR A 343 -19.23 24.05 -4.10
N LEU A 344 -19.03 23.01 -4.93
CA LEU A 344 -17.89 22.96 -5.85
C LEU A 344 -17.99 24.02 -6.95
N GLU A 345 -19.20 24.36 -7.43
CA GLU A 345 -19.41 25.48 -8.36
C GLU A 345 -19.04 26.81 -7.70
N ALA A 346 -19.41 27.01 -6.43
CA ALA A 346 -19.06 28.22 -5.67
C ALA A 346 -17.56 28.38 -5.45
N GLN A 347 -16.84 27.27 -5.29
CA GLN A 347 -15.38 27.23 -5.12
C GLN A 347 -14.60 27.22 -6.46
N GLY A 348 -15.30 27.09 -7.59
CA GLY A 348 -14.66 26.95 -8.91
C GLY A 348 -13.96 25.60 -9.11
N LEU A 349 -14.41 24.55 -8.40
CA LEU A 349 -13.81 23.20 -8.43
C LEU A 349 -14.61 22.19 -9.28
N PHE A 350 -15.78 22.56 -9.82
CA PHE A 350 -16.63 21.69 -10.60
C PHE A 350 -16.34 21.75 -12.11
N GLY A 351 -16.31 20.61 -12.76
CA GLY A 351 -16.17 20.47 -14.20
C GLY A 351 -14.73 20.48 -14.70
N GLU A 352 -14.59 20.31 -16.02
CA GLU A 352 -13.28 20.29 -16.68
C GLU A 352 -12.61 21.67 -16.61
N GLN A 353 -11.34 21.67 -16.27
CA GLN A 353 -10.50 22.86 -16.13
C GLN A 353 -9.16 22.64 -16.84
N GLU A 354 -8.51 23.71 -17.25
CA GLU A 354 -7.19 23.71 -17.87
C GLU A 354 -6.26 24.70 -17.10
N PRO A 355 -5.85 24.38 -15.85
CA PRO A 355 -4.92 25.23 -15.09
C PRO A 355 -3.51 25.19 -15.67
N GLU A 356 -2.59 25.95 -15.06
CA GLU A 356 -1.17 25.83 -15.34
C GLU A 356 -0.58 24.65 -14.56
N TYR A 357 0.29 23.84 -15.17
CA TYR A 357 0.95 22.70 -14.57
C TYR A 357 2.46 22.85 -14.59
N THR A 358 3.19 22.19 -13.66
CA THR A 358 4.65 22.12 -13.71
C THR A 358 5.14 21.45 -14.99
N GLU A 359 4.45 20.37 -15.39
CA GLU A 359 4.72 19.63 -16.61
C GLU A 359 3.39 19.13 -17.21
N THR A 360 3.35 18.97 -18.52
CA THR A 360 2.18 18.43 -19.23
C THR A 360 2.58 17.22 -20.07
N VAL A 361 1.79 16.13 -19.92
CA VAL A 361 1.96 14.88 -20.67
C VAL A 361 0.74 14.68 -21.56
N GLU A 362 0.96 14.50 -22.85
CA GLU A 362 -0.11 14.10 -23.78
C GLU A 362 -0.26 12.59 -23.81
N PHE A 363 -1.50 12.10 -23.72
CA PHE A 363 -1.84 10.68 -23.82
C PHE A 363 -3.05 10.49 -24.73
N ASP A 364 -2.88 9.64 -25.74
CA ASP A 364 -3.94 9.33 -26.72
C ASP A 364 -4.54 7.96 -26.41
N LEU A 365 -5.82 7.93 -26.06
CA LEU A 365 -6.55 6.69 -25.74
C LEU A 365 -6.61 5.73 -26.94
N ASP A 366 -6.53 6.23 -28.20
CA ASP A 366 -6.53 5.42 -29.40
C ASP A 366 -5.27 4.52 -29.53
N GLU A 367 -4.20 4.79 -28.75
CA GLU A 367 -2.96 4.01 -28.74
C GLU A 367 -2.99 2.80 -27.77
N VAL A 368 -4.05 2.66 -26.98
CA VAL A 368 -4.16 1.57 -26.00
C VAL A 368 -4.46 0.24 -26.70
N GLU A 369 -3.71 -0.80 -26.32
CA GLU A 369 -3.87 -2.15 -26.85
C GLU A 369 -3.92 -3.18 -25.69
N PRO A 370 -4.55 -4.36 -25.87
CA PRO A 370 -4.57 -5.42 -24.87
C PRO A 370 -3.16 -5.77 -24.41
N SER A 371 -2.93 -5.75 -23.11
CA SER A 371 -1.59 -5.84 -22.53
C SER A 371 -1.60 -6.57 -21.20
N LEU A 372 -0.43 -7.11 -20.85
CA LEU A 372 -0.11 -7.58 -19.51
C LEU A 372 1.02 -6.73 -18.92
N ALA A 373 1.28 -6.86 -17.62
CA ALA A 373 2.51 -6.35 -17.02
C ALA A 373 3.23 -7.47 -16.28
N GLY A 374 4.50 -7.66 -16.57
CA GLY A 374 5.31 -8.73 -15.98
C GLY A 374 6.77 -8.65 -16.39
N HIS A 375 7.60 -9.48 -15.82
CA HIS A 375 7.25 -10.62 -14.93
C HIS A 375 7.32 -10.30 -13.43
N LYS A 376 7.79 -9.12 -13.04
CA LYS A 376 7.98 -8.75 -11.61
C LYS A 376 7.78 -7.27 -11.28
N LYS A 377 7.34 -6.44 -12.24
CA LYS A 377 7.06 -5.03 -11.99
C LYS A 377 5.82 -4.57 -12.76
N PRO A 378 4.92 -3.76 -12.14
CA PRO A 378 3.66 -3.32 -12.76
C PRO A 378 3.82 -2.45 -14.01
N HIS A 379 4.96 -1.76 -14.14
CA HIS A 379 5.26 -0.89 -15.28
C HIS A 379 6.04 -1.60 -16.42
N GLN A 380 6.26 -2.91 -16.30
CA GLN A 380 6.82 -3.74 -17.38
C GLN A 380 5.68 -4.22 -18.29
N ARG A 381 5.05 -3.28 -19.02
CA ARG A 381 3.95 -3.61 -19.93
C ARG A 381 4.45 -4.44 -21.11
N ILE A 382 3.70 -5.45 -21.46
CA ILE A 382 3.93 -6.37 -22.58
C ILE A 382 2.64 -6.42 -23.39
N PRO A 383 2.64 -6.06 -24.69
CA PRO A 383 1.49 -6.33 -25.55
C PRO A 383 1.15 -7.81 -25.54
N MET A 384 -0.15 -8.14 -25.55
CA MET A 384 -0.61 -9.54 -25.46
C MET A 384 -0.01 -10.42 -26.57
N GLY A 385 0.13 -9.88 -27.78
CA GLY A 385 0.70 -10.60 -28.93
C GLY A 385 2.22 -10.79 -28.91
N ASP A 386 2.94 -10.25 -27.89
CA ASP A 386 4.40 -10.38 -27.78
C ASP A 386 4.81 -11.37 -26.66
N LEU A 387 3.84 -11.98 -25.95
CA LEU A 387 4.11 -12.75 -24.73
C LEU A 387 4.78 -14.10 -25.04
N ASP A 388 4.45 -14.73 -26.15
CA ASP A 388 5.03 -15.98 -26.61
C ASP A 388 6.53 -15.87 -26.91
N ASP A 389 6.99 -14.71 -27.40
CA ASP A 389 8.41 -14.40 -27.61
C ASP A 389 9.06 -13.92 -26.28
N HIS A 390 8.32 -13.21 -25.41
CA HIS A 390 8.81 -12.61 -24.16
C HIS A 390 9.22 -13.68 -23.12
N PHE A 391 8.35 -14.66 -22.87
CA PHE A 391 8.60 -15.63 -21.79
C PHE A 391 9.81 -16.54 -22.06
N PRO A 392 10.00 -17.13 -23.24
CA PRO A 392 11.23 -17.85 -23.55
C PRO A 392 12.51 -17.00 -23.46
N ALA A 393 12.43 -15.73 -23.92
CA ALA A 393 13.56 -14.80 -23.82
C ALA A 393 13.93 -14.50 -22.35
N LEU A 394 12.93 -14.37 -21.47
CA LEU A 394 13.12 -14.23 -20.04
C LEU A 394 13.87 -15.42 -19.45
N LEU A 395 13.46 -16.65 -19.76
CA LEU A 395 14.15 -17.86 -19.27
C LEU A 395 15.59 -17.97 -19.78
N GLU A 396 15.88 -17.52 -21.03
CA GLU A 396 17.22 -17.44 -21.57
C GLU A 396 18.07 -16.40 -20.79
N GLU A 397 17.50 -15.24 -20.49
CA GLU A 397 18.17 -14.16 -19.73
C GLU A 397 18.49 -14.58 -18.29
N GLN A 398 17.57 -15.30 -17.64
CA GLN A 398 17.76 -15.83 -16.29
C GLN A 398 18.65 -17.09 -16.27
N GLY A 399 19.05 -17.61 -17.43
CA GLY A 399 19.94 -18.78 -17.54
C GLY A 399 19.25 -20.10 -17.18
N VAL A 400 17.95 -20.15 -17.18
CA VAL A 400 17.12 -21.35 -16.93
C VAL A 400 17.21 -22.30 -18.14
N ILE A 401 17.08 -21.73 -19.33
CA ILE A 401 17.24 -22.42 -20.60
C ILE A 401 18.36 -21.78 -21.42
N GLY A 402 18.93 -22.57 -22.34
CA GLY A 402 19.88 -22.09 -23.35
C GLY A 402 19.19 -21.66 -24.64
N ALA A 403 19.95 -21.06 -25.57
CA ALA A 403 19.42 -20.59 -26.83
C ALA A 403 18.69 -21.72 -27.60
N GLY A 404 17.40 -21.52 -27.88
CA GLY A 404 16.52 -22.47 -28.56
C GLY A 404 15.81 -23.45 -27.63
N GLY A 405 15.69 -23.14 -26.33
CA GLY A 405 14.89 -23.91 -25.36
C GLY A 405 15.57 -25.19 -24.81
N GLU A 406 16.82 -25.43 -25.13
CA GLU A 406 17.57 -26.55 -24.56
C GLU A 406 18.01 -26.23 -23.11
N PRO A 407 18.17 -27.22 -22.22
CA PRO A 407 18.62 -26.97 -20.84
C PRO A 407 19.94 -26.18 -20.78
N ALA A 408 20.02 -25.19 -19.88
CA ALA A 408 21.26 -24.47 -19.69
C ALA A 408 22.35 -25.41 -19.16
N ILE A 409 23.47 -25.49 -19.88
CA ILE A 409 24.67 -26.22 -19.39
C ILE A 409 25.44 -25.24 -18.51
N GLY A 410 25.27 -25.32 -17.18
CA GLY A 410 25.82 -24.38 -16.22
C GLY A 410 27.33 -24.20 -16.37
N ASP A 411 27.79 -23.00 -16.70
CA ASP A 411 29.18 -22.54 -16.55
C ASP A 411 29.44 -21.81 -15.20
N GLY A 412 28.47 -21.73 -14.33
CA GLY A 412 28.62 -21.19 -12.98
C GLY A 412 28.71 -19.66 -12.91
N SER A 413 28.22 -18.91 -13.89
CA SER A 413 28.31 -17.42 -13.92
C SER A 413 27.02 -16.64 -13.74
N GLY A 414 25.89 -17.29 -13.35
CA GLY A 414 24.62 -16.62 -13.03
C GLY A 414 24.40 -16.49 -11.53
N ALA A 415 23.83 -15.37 -11.09
CA ALA A 415 23.60 -15.01 -9.68
C ALA A 415 22.69 -15.98 -8.87
N ALA A 416 22.13 -17.03 -9.48
CA ALA A 416 21.33 -18.06 -8.83
C ALA A 416 22.13 -19.34 -8.43
N ALA A 417 23.47 -19.36 -8.57
CA ALA A 417 24.29 -20.59 -8.48
C ALA A 417 24.96 -20.79 -7.10
N ALA A 418 24.48 -20.21 -6.03
CA ALA A 418 25.17 -20.31 -4.72
C ALA A 418 24.94 -21.64 -3.96
N ASP A 419 23.97 -22.49 -4.35
CA ASP A 419 23.74 -23.78 -3.64
C ASP A 419 23.54 -25.03 -4.53
N ALA A 420 23.72 -24.90 -5.84
CA ALA A 420 23.51 -26.03 -6.80
C ALA A 420 24.74 -26.88 -7.00
N THR A 421 25.20 -27.62 -5.99
CA THR A 421 26.27 -28.64 -6.17
C THR A 421 25.75 -30.01 -6.59
N ASP A 422 24.45 -30.23 -6.78
CA ASP A 422 23.87 -31.53 -7.19
C ASP A 422 22.66 -31.43 -8.16
N ALA A 423 22.28 -30.23 -8.68
CA ALA A 423 21.23 -30.11 -9.67
C ALA A 423 21.70 -30.69 -11.03
N GLY A 424 20.94 -31.61 -11.58
CA GLY A 424 21.10 -32.10 -12.95
C GLY A 424 20.81 -30.98 -13.97
N PRO A 425 20.99 -31.25 -15.29
CA PRO A 425 20.60 -30.29 -16.30
C PRO A 425 19.10 -29.93 -16.13
N GLY A 426 18.76 -28.61 -16.14
CA GLY A 426 17.38 -28.14 -16.03
C GLY A 426 16.46 -28.80 -17.11
N LEU A 427 15.16 -28.61 -16.94
CA LEU A 427 14.17 -29.14 -17.89
C LEU A 427 14.16 -28.28 -19.17
N PRO A 428 14.06 -28.87 -20.39
CA PRO A 428 13.78 -28.10 -21.61
C PRO A 428 12.41 -27.38 -21.52
N LEU A 429 12.27 -26.26 -22.23
CA LEU A 429 11.02 -25.49 -22.24
C LEU A 429 9.77 -26.29 -22.65
N ASP A 430 9.93 -27.22 -23.59
CA ASP A 430 8.86 -28.06 -24.16
C ASP A 430 8.64 -29.40 -23.43
N GLU A 431 9.39 -29.66 -22.35
CA GLU A 431 9.22 -30.88 -21.56
C GLU A 431 8.40 -30.59 -20.28
N LYS A 432 7.53 -31.52 -19.92
CA LYS A 432 6.72 -31.48 -18.70
C LYS A 432 7.01 -32.69 -17.80
N VAL A 433 6.81 -32.51 -16.49
CA VAL A 433 6.95 -33.58 -15.50
C VAL A 433 5.58 -34.02 -15.02
N PRO A 434 5.33 -35.34 -14.87
CA PRO A 434 4.06 -35.86 -14.36
C PRO A 434 3.97 -35.67 -12.84
N VAL A 435 2.84 -35.20 -12.37
CA VAL A 435 2.52 -35.00 -10.95
C VAL A 435 1.18 -35.65 -10.64
N GLU A 436 1.11 -36.44 -9.56
CA GLU A 436 -0.13 -37.03 -9.04
C GLU A 436 -0.62 -36.14 -7.90
N LEU A 437 -1.78 -35.48 -8.09
CA LEU A 437 -2.41 -34.65 -7.07
C LEU A 437 -2.97 -35.50 -5.92
N GLU A 438 -3.33 -34.85 -4.79
CA GLU A 438 -3.79 -35.56 -3.59
C GLU A 438 -5.07 -36.40 -3.80
N ASP A 439 -5.91 -36.03 -4.75
CA ASP A 439 -7.14 -36.75 -5.12
C ASP A 439 -6.88 -37.91 -6.13
N GLY A 440 -5.64 -38.07 -6.57
CA GLY A 440 -5.21 -39.08 -7.53
C GLY A 440 -5.31 -38.66 -8.99
N THR A 441 -5.58 -37.39 -9.28
CA THR A 441 -5.53 -36.82 -10.65
C THR A 441 -4.09 -36.74 -11.11
N GLU A 442 -3.79 -37.25 -12.31
CA GLU A 442 -2.45 -37.12 -12.94
C GLU A 442 -2.42 -35.88 -13.83
N VAL A 443 -1.50 -34.92 -13.53
CA VAL A 443 -1.24 -33.73 -14.35
C VAL A 443 0.20 -33.70 -14.81
N GLU A 444 0.51 -32.89 -15.82
CA GLU A 444 1.88 -32.61 -16.26
C GLU A 444 2.16 -31.12 -16.17
N ILE A 445 3.27 -30.70 -15.50
CA ILE A 445 3.68 -29.32 -15.35
C ILE A 445 5.10 -29.08 -15.86
N GLY A 446 5.37 -27.87 -16.36
CA GLY A 446 6.66 -27.46 -16.91
C GLY A 446 6.92 -25.97 -16.73
N HIS A 447 8.00 -25.49 -17.38
CA HIS A 447 8.25 -24.04 -17.41
C HIS A 447 7.11 -23.31 -18.10
N GLY A 448 6.70 -22.14 -17.56
CA GLY A 448 5.66 -21.29 -18.11
C GLY A 448 4.24 -21.68 -17.75
N ASP A 449 4.01 -22.82 -17.12
CA ASP A 449 2.67 -23.19 -16.69
C ASP A 449 2.14 -22.24 -15.62
N VAL A 450 0.86 -21.86 -15.76
CA VAL A 450 0.13 -21.00 -14.84
C VAL A 450 -0.34 -21.82 -13.64
N LEU A 451 0.24 -21.60 -12.48
CA LEU A 451 -0.14 -22.31 -11.26
C LEU A 451 -1.16 -21.55 -10.41
N VAL A 452 -1.24 -20.22 -10.57
CA VAL A 452 -2.24 -19.37 -9.91
C VAL A 452 -2.89 -18.48 -10.96
N SER A 453 -4.21 -18.54 -11.03
CA SER A 453 -5.03 -17.66 -11.85
C SER A 453 -6.09 -17.01 -10.94
N ALA A 454 -5.91 -15.71 -10.65
CA ALA A 454 -6.67 -15.03 -9.61
C ALA A 454 -7.36 -13.76 -10.11
N ILE A 455 -8.68 -13.75 -10.09
CA ILE A 455 -9.46 -12.51 -10.16
C ILE A 455 -9.49 -11.95 -8.73
N THR A 456 -8.71 -10.90 -8.49
CA THR A 456 -8.45 -10.42 -7.13
C THR A 456 -8.33 -8.91 -7.07
N SER A 457 -8.65 -8.35 -5.90
CA SER A 457 -8.14 -7.08 -5.45
C SER A 457 -8.77 -5.82 -6.05
N CYS A 458 -8.16 -4.71 -5.69
CA CYS A 458 -8.68 -3.35 -5.70
C CYS A 458 -8.75 -2.71 -7.09
N THR A 459 -7.79 -2.97 -7.97
CA THR A 459 -7.67 -2.21 -9.22
C THR A 459 -8.83 -2.48 -10.17
N ASN A 460 -9.18 -3.73 -10.34
CA ASN A 460 -10.08 -4.17 -11.41
C ASN A 460 -11.48 -4.55 -10.92
N THR A 461 -11.61 -5.09 -9.70
CA THR A 461 -12.91 -5.59 -9.22
C THR A 461 -13.93 -4.50 -8.93
N SER A 462 -13.50 -3.25 -8.77
CA SER A 462 -14.37 -2.07 -8.68
C SER A 462 -14.96 -1.63 -10.04
N ASN A 463 -14.47 -2.20 -11.14
CA ASN A 463 -14.90 -1.84 -12.48
C ASN A 463 -15.84 -2.92 -13.05
N PRO A 464 -17.16 -2.65 -13.14
CA PRO A 464 -18.12 -3.62 -13.62
C PRO A 464 -17.85 -4.07 -15.07
N SER A 465 -17.21 -3.25 -15.92
CA SER A 465 -16.99 -3.61 -17.32
C SER A 465 -16.05 -4.80 -17.47
N VAL A 466 -14.97 -4.85 -16.69
CA VAL A 466 -14.01 -5.96 -16.73
C VAL A 466 -14.52 -7.18 -15.96
N MET A 467 -15.32 -6.99 -14.90
CA MET A 467 -15.88 -8.11 -14.14
C MET A 467 -17.00 -8.82 -14.90
N VAL A 468 -17.93 -8.07 -15.50
CA VAL A 468 -18.96 -8.62 -16.39
C VAL A 468 -18.31 -9.23 -17.63
N GLY A 469 -17.26 -8.59 -18.18
CA GLY A 469 -16.48 -9.14 -19.29
C GLY A 469 -15.88 -10.49 -18.96
N ALA A 470 -15.31 -10.67 -17.76
CA ALA A 470 -14.76 -11.96 -17.30
C ALA A 470 -15.87 -13.03 -17.15
N GLY A 471 -17.02 -12.66 -16.58
CA GLY A 471 -18.17 -13.58 -16.46
C GLY A 471 -18.74 -14.01 -17.81
N LEU A 472 -18.89 -13.09 -18.75
CA LEU A 472 -19.35 -13.41 -20.12
C LEU A 472 -18.34 -14.29 -20.88
N LEU A 473 -17.03 -14.02 -20.70
CA LEU A 473 -15.98 -14.87 -21.27
C LEU A 473 -16.04 -16.28 -20.67
N ALA A 474 -16.23 -16.39 -19.36
CA ALA A 474 -16.39 -17.69 -18.70
C ALA A 474 -17.61 -18.46 -19.24
N ARG A 475 -18.75 -17.78 -19.40
CA ARG A 475 -19.97 -18.35 -20.04
C ARG A 475 -19.67 -18.88 -21.43
N ASN A 476 -19.05 -18.04 -22.27
CA ASN A 476 -18.74 -18.42 -23.66
C ASN A 476 -17.77 -19.62 -23.70
N ALA A 477 -16.78 -19.66 -22.80
CA ALA A 477 -15.85 -20.76 -22.70
C ALA A 477 -16.52 -22.07 -22.25
N ALA A 478 -17.38 -22.02 -21.22
CA ALA A 478 -18.15 -23.16 -20.76
C ALA A 478 -19.12 -23.70 -21.84
N GLU A 479 -19.77 -22.81 -22.60
CA GLU A 479 -20.61 -23.20 -23.75
C GLU A 479 -19.82 -23.91 -24.88
N GLN A 480 -18.50 -23.63 -25.00
CA GLN A 480 -17.61 -24.34 -25.90
C GLN A 480 -17.03 -25.63 -25.31
N GLY A 481 -17.31 -25.91 -24.02
CA GLY A 481 -16.75 -27.09 -23.32
C GLY A 481 -15.28 -26.96 -22.96
N LEU A 482 -14.78 -25.74 -22.77
CA LEU A 482 -13.43 -25.51 -22.29
C LEU A 482 -13.36 -25.68 -20.75
N GLU A 483 -12.29 -26.28 -20.26
CA GLU A 483 -12.00 -26.48 -18.86
C GLU A 483 -10.61 -25.92 -18.51
N ILE A 484 -10.45 -25.42 -17.29
CA ILE A 484 -9.15 -24.99 -16.77
C ILE A 484 -8.37 -26.25 -16.32
N PRO A 485 -7.06 -26.35 -16.61
CA PRO A 485 -6.24 -27.48 -16.18
C PRO A 485 -6.23 -27.64 -14.65
N ASP A 486 -6.31 -28.89 -14.14
CA ASP A 486 -6.39 -29.21 -12.71
C ASP A 486 -5.19 -28.75 -11.86
N TYR A 487 -4.07 -28.40 -12.49
CA TYR A 487 -2.90 -27.86 -11.80
C TYR A 487 -3.01 -26.35 -11.55
N VAL A 488 -3.99 -25.64 -12.12
CA VAL A 488 -4.20 -24.20 -11.96
C VAL A 488 -5.06 -23.93 -10.72
N LYS A 489 -4.51 -23.25 -9.76
CA LYS A 489 -5.26 -22.74 -8.61
C LYS A 489 -6.04 -21.48 -9.01
N THR A 490 -7.35 -21.59 -9.13
CA THR A 490 -8.26 -20.49 -9.47
C THR A 490 -8.86 -19.86 -8.21
N SER A 491 -9.13 -18.55 -8.25
CA SER A 491 -9.82 -17.85 -7.17
C SER A 491 -10.52 -16.60 -7.65
N LEU A 492 -11.66 -16.27 -7.00
CA LEU A 492 -12.38 -15.02 -7.15
C LEU A 492 -12.46 -14.33 -5.78
N ALA A 493 -11.81 -13.17 -5.66
CA ALA A 493 -11.89 -12.33 -4.47
C ALA A 493 -12.44 -10.94 -4.86
N PRO A 494 -13.76 -10.76 -4.85
CA PRO A 494 -14.39 -9.48 -5.20
C PRO A 494 -14.01 -8.38 -4.23
N GLY A 495 -13.95 -7.14 -4.71
CA GLY A 495 -13.61 -5.98 -3.88
C GLY A 495 -14.75 -5.50 -2.99
N SER A 496 -16.00 -5.92 -3.24
CA SER A 496 -17.14 -5.70 -2.35
C SER A 496 -18.24 -6.73 -2.59
N ARG A 497 -19.19 -6.83 -1.67
CA ARG A 497 -20.40 -7.66 -1.82
C ARG A 497 -21.30 -7.21 -2.97
N VAL A 498 -21.17 -5.98 -3.44
CA VAL A 498 -21.92 -5.47 -4.60
C VAL A 498 -21.48 -6.20 -5.86
N VAL A 499 -20.19 -6.52 -6.00
CA VAL A 499 -19.65 -7.25 -7.16
C VAL A 499 -20.31 -8.63 -7.29
N THR A 500 -20.37 -9.38 -6.21
CA THR A 500 -21.04 -10.70 -6.20
C THR A 500 -22.51 -10.57 -6.55
N GLU A 501 -23.21 -9.59 -5.97
CA GLU A 501 -24.63 -9.36 -6.20
C GLU A 501 -24.96 -9.08 -7.69
N TYR A 502 -24.19 -8.22 -8.37
CA TYR A 502 -24.48 -7.97 -9.78
C TYR A 502 -24.07 -9.13 -10.69
N LEU A 503 -23.03 -9.89 -10.34
CA LEU A 503 -22.68 -11.13 -11.07
C LEU A 503 -23.76 -12.19 -10.91
N GLU A 504 -24.33 -12.34 -9.69
CA GLU A 504 -25.48 -13.23 -9.46
C GLU A 504 -26.71 -12.80 -10.27
N ARG A 505 -27.05 -11.49 -10.26
CA ARG A 505 -28.18 -10.96 -11.04
C ARG A 505 -28.00 -11.12 -12.54
N ALA A 506 -26.78 -11.05 -13.03
CA ALA A 506 -26.42 -11.29 -14.42
C ALA A 506 -26.35 -12.79 -14.77
N GLU A 507 -26.53 -13.69 -13.79
CA GLU A 507 -26.34 -15.13 -13.94
C GLU A 507 -24.92 -15.50 -14.45
N LEU A 508 -23.89 -14.70 -14.05
CA LEU A 508 -22.49 -14.86 -14.47
C LEU A 508 -21.60 -15.47 -13.37
N LEU A 509 -22.04 -15.45 -12.11
CA LEU A 509 -21.27 -16.04 -11.02
C LEU A 509 -21.19 -17.56 -11.17
N ASP A 510 -22.31 -18.23 -11.49
CA ASP A 510 -22.34 -19.67 -11.74
C ASP A 510 -21.41 -20.08 -12.88
N ASP A 511 -21.30 -19.26 -13.94
CA ASP A 511 -20.41 -19.50 -15.10
C ASP A 511 -18.91 -19.39 -14.72
N LEU A 512 -18.56 -18.43 -13.84
CA LEU A 512 -17.21 -18.31 -13.29
C LEU A 512 -16.86 -19.49 -12.37
N GLU A 513 -17.80 -19.90 -11.52
CA GLU A 513 -17.66 -21.05 -10.63
C GLU A 513 -17.54 -22.37 -11.38
N GLU A 514 -18.22 -22.54 -12.53
CA GLU A 514 -18.06 -23.70 -13.41
C GLU A 514 -16.62 -23.86 -13.92
N LEU A 515 -15.91 -22.74 -14.14
CA LEU A 515 -14.49 -22.73 -14.47
C LEU A 515 -13.57 -22.77 -13.22
N GLY A 516 -14.13 -22.92 -12.01
CA GLY A 516 -13.37 -23.01 -10.76
C GLY A 516 -13.10 -21.68 -10.06
N TYR A 517 -13.54 -20.53 -10.59
CA TYR A 517 -13.42 -19.22 -9.94
C TYR A 517 -14.49 -19.02 -8.88
N HIS A 518 -14.44 -19.82 -7.81
CA HIS A 518 -15.29 -19.66 -6.65
C HIS A 518 -14.89 -18.46 -5.80
N VAL A 519 -15.87 -17.82 -5.15
CA VAL A 519 -15.60 -16.76 -4.19
C VAL A 519 -14.80 -17.34 -3.00
N VAL A 520 -13.63 -16.78 -2.74
CA VAL A 520 -12.72 -17.24 -1.67
C VAL A 520 -12.65 -16.28 -0.48
N GLY A 521 -13.08 -15.03 -0.66
CA GLY A 521 -13.06 -13.96 0.34
C GLY A 521 -13.40 -12.63 -0.30
N TYR A 522 -13.61 -11.59 0.53
CA TYR A 522 -13.74 -10.20 0.12
C TYR A 522 -12.56 -9.43 0.69
N GLY A 523 -11.74 -8.84 -0.17
CA GLY A 523 -10.56 -8.09 0.26
C GLY A 523 -9.30 -8.37 -0.55
N CYS A 524 -8.17 -7.92 -0.02
CA CYS A 524 -6.86 -8.07 -0.66
C CYS A 524 -6.27 -9.45 -0.37
N THR A 525 -6.49 -10.42 -1.26
CA THR A 525 -6.02 -11.80 -1.13
C THR A 525 -4.69 -12.01 -1.85
N THR A 526 -4.70 -12.53 -3.06
CA THR A 526 -3.51 -12.90 -3.85
C THR A 526 -2.55 -11.73 -4.04
N CYS A 527 -3.02 -10.51 -4.28
CA CYS A 527 -2.18 -9.34 -4.52
C CYS A 527 -1.30 -8.94 -3.32
N ILE A 528 -1.71 -9.23 -2.08
CA ILE A 528 -0.93 -8.97 -0.85
C ILE A 528 -0.04 -10.16 -0.45
N GLY A 529 -0.13 -11.29 -1.14
CA GLY A 529 0.58 -12.52 -0.79
C GLY A 529 -0.24 -13.50 0.05
N ASN A 530 -1.55 -13.32 0.11
CA ASN A 530 -2.47 -14.22 0.78
C ASN A 530 -3.05 -15.27 -0.18
N SER A 531 -2.27 -15.68 -1.18
CA SER A 531 -2.68 -16.73 -2.15
C SER A 531 -2.93 -18.09 -1.49
N GLY A 532 -2.42 -18.29 -0.28
CA GLY A 532 -2.40 -19.60 0.37
C GLY A 532 -1.43 -20.59 -0.30
N PRO A 533 -1.31 -21.82 0.22
CA PRO A 533 -0.38 -22.82 -0.31
C PRO A 533 -0.83 -23.33 -1.68
N LEU A 534 0.15 -23.77 -2.49
CA LEU A 534 -0.11 -24.65 -3.62
C LEU A 534 -0.28 -26.09 -3.13
N PRO A 535 -0.87 -27.01 -3.92
CA PRO A 535 -0.88 -28.44 -3.60
C PRO A 535 0.54 -28.96 -3.38
N GLU A 536 0.78 -29.68 -2.26
CA GLU A 536 2.12 -30.19 -1.91
C GLU A 536 2.82 -30.95 -3.03
N PRO A 537 2.15 -31.82 -3.85
CA PRO A 537 2.80 -32.46 -4.99
C PRO A 537 3.32 -31.49 -6.05
N ILE A 538 2.63 -30.36 -6.26
CA ILE A 538 3.05 -29.29 -7.19
C ILE A 538 4.29 -28.58 -6.65
N GLU A 539 4.29 -28.18 -5.37
CA GLU A 539 5.44 -27.55 -4.74
C GLU A 539 6.68 -28.43 -4.77
N ASN A 540 6.51 -29.73 -4.50
CA ASN A 540 7.61 -30.70 -4.58
C ASN A 540 8.17 -30.83 -6.00
N ALA A 541 7.31 -30.82 -7.02
CA ALA A 541 7.76 -30.91 -8.41
C ALA A 541 8.52 -29.65 -8.86
N ILE A 542 8.10 -28.46 -8.40
CA ILE A 542 8.83 -27.20 -8.64
C ILE A 542 10.26 -27.32 -8.07
N ASP A 543 10.40 -27.73 -6.80
CA ASP A 543 11.69 -27.86 -6.13
C ASP A 543 12.58 -28.95 -6.72
N GLU A 544 12.00 -30.12 -7.07
CA GLU A 544 12.77 -31.26 -7.61
C GLU A 544 13.31 -31.01 -9.02
N HIS A 545 12.61 -30.19 -9.82
CA HIS A 545 12.92 -29.97 -11.23
C HIS A 545 13.31 -28.53 -11.55
N ASP A 546 13.39 -27.63 -10.54
CA ASP A 546 13.76 -26.23 -10.69
C ASP A 546 12.88 -25.51 -11.75
N LEU A 547 11.54 -25.71 -11.63
CA LEU A 547 10.58 -25.22 -12.60
C LEU A 547 10.35 -23.73 -12.43
N TRP A 548 10.43 -22.97 -13.51
CA TRP A 548 10.00 -21.59 -13.59
C TRP A 548 8.51 -21.52 -13.96
N THR A 549 7.70 -21.43 -12.95
CA THR A 549 6.24 -21.39 -13.06
C THR A 549 5.71 -19.97 -12.98
N THR A 550 4.46 -19.80 -13.35
CA THR A 550 3.87 -18.46 -13.52
C THR A 550 2.58 -18.29 -12.73
N SER A 551 2.21 -17.02 -12.52
CA SER A 551 0.88 -16.63 -12.08
C SER A 551 0.33 -15.53 -12.96
N VAL A 552 -0.99 -15.48 -13.10
CA VAL A 552 -1.74 -14.38 -13.72
C VAL A 552 -2.80 -13.88 -12.74
N LEU A 553 -2.83 -12.58 -12.51
CA LEU A 553 -3.76 -11.99 -11.55
C LEU A 553 -4.23 -10.60 -11.98
N SER A 554 -5.46 -10.24 -11.61
CA SER A 554 -6.02 -8.92 -11.88
C SER A 554 -5.65 -7.85 -10.84
N GLY A 555 -4.56 -8.06 -10.10
CA GLY A 555 -4.06 -7.13 -9.09
C GLY A 555 -3.26 -5.96 -9.66
N ASN A 556 -2.50 -5.28 -8.79
CA ASN A 556 -1.65 -4.13 -9.13
C ASN A 556 -0.17 -4.35 -8.81
N ARG A 557 0.20 -5.45 -8.12
CA ARG A 557 1.58 -5.78 -7.76
C ARG A 557 1.91 -7.22 -8.06
N ASN A 558 3.04 -7.43 -8.72
CA ASN A 558 3.52 -8.74 -9.17
C ASN A 558 4.99 -8.96 -8.81
N PHE A 559 5.43 -8.40 -7.67
CA PHE A 559 6.82 -8.55 -7.23
C PHE A 559 7.17 -10.02 -6.96
N GLU A 560 8.42 -10.37 -7.21
CA GLU A 560 8.96 -11.70 -6.95
C GLU A 560 8.70 -12.14 -5.50
N ALA A 561 8.35 -13.41 -5.30
CA ALA A 561 7.99 -14.02 -4.02
C ALA A 561 6.77 -13.37 -3.28
N ARG A 562 6.15 -12.33 -3.86
CA ARG A 562 4.99 -11.69 -3.24
C ARG A 562 3.71 -12.49 -3.42
N ILE A 563 3.48 -13.04 -4.63
CA ILE A 563 2.26 -13.79 -4.93
C ILE A 563 2.32 -15.18 -4.30
N HIS A 564 3.40 -15.89 -4.56
CA HIS A 564 3.72 -17.15 -3.90
C HIS A 564 5.24 -17.37 -3.90
N PRO A 565 5.86 -17.89 -2.81
CA PRO A 565 7.31 -18.03 -2.72
C PRO A 565 7.94 -18.94 -3.80
N LYS A 566 7.15 -19.90 -4.34
CA LYS A 566 7.59 -20.86 -5.35
C LYS A 566 7.36 -20.41 -6.79
N ILE A 567 6.68 -19.28 -7.03
CA ILE A 567 6.36 -18.78 -8.36
C ILE A 567 7.30 -17.62 -8.70
N GLN A 568 8.06 -17.76 -9.78
CA GLN A 568 9.12 -16.82 -10.14
C GLN A 568 8.62 -15.70 -11.06
N ALA A 569 7.67 -15.97 -11.96
CA ALA A 569 7.16 -14.98 -12.90
C ALA A 569 5.66 -14.70 -12.68
N ASN A 570 5.36 -13.43 -12.38
CA ASN A 570 4.02 -13.01 -12.04
C ASN A 570 3.53 -11.96 -13.04
N TYR A 571 2.30 -12.12 -13.57
CA TYR A 571 1.75 -11.24 -14.59
C TYR A 571 0.45 -10.60 -14.14
N LEU A 572 0.36 -9.27 -14.30
CA LEU A 572 -0.88 -8.51 -14.11
C LEU A 572 -1.66 -8.48 -15.42
N ALA A 573 -2.96 -8.71 -15.35
CA ALA A 573 -3.84 -8.72 -16.51
C ALA A 573 -5.26 -8.27 -16.13
N SER A 574 -6.08 -7.92 -17.13
CA SER A 574 -7.51 -7.70 -16.91
C SER A 574 -8.21 -8.99 -16.45
N PRO A 575 -9.30 -8.92 -15.69
CA PRO A 575 -10.09 -10.10 -15.31
C PRO A 575 -10.46 -11.04 -16.47
N PRO A 576 -10.88 -10.56 -17.66
CA PRO A 576 -11.09 -11.44 -18.80
C PRO A 576 -9.81 -12.16 -19.25
N LEU A 577 -8.65 -11.46 -19.28
CA LEU A 577 -7.37 -12.09 -19.63
C LEU A 577 -6.89 -13.06 -18.55
N VAL A 578 -7.19 -12.80 -17.26
CA VAL A 578 -6.93 -13.78 -16.19
C VAL A 578 -7.65 -15.09 -16.46
N VAL A 579 -8.94 -15.04 -16.84
CA VAL A 579 -9.70 -16.24 -17.22
C VAL A 579 -9.10 -16.89 -18.47
N ALA A 580 -8.75 -16.10 -19.49
CA ALA A 580 -8.17 -16.62 -20.73
C ALA A 580 -6.84 -17.38 -20.52
N TYR A 581 -5.89 -16.78 -19.77
CA TYR A 581 -4.62 -17.46 -19.43
C TYR A 581 -4.81 -18.60 -18.43
N GLY A 582 -5.83 -18.55 -17.58
CA GLY A 582 -6.24 -19.69 -16.76
C GLY A 582 -6.68 -20.89 -17.61
N LEU A 583 -7.49 -20.66 -18.65
CA LEU A 583 -7.92 -21.67 -19.61
C LEU A 583 -6.75 -22.22 -20.44
N ALA A 584 -5.86 -21.34 -20.92
CA ALA A 584 -4.65 -21.76 -21.65
C ALA A 584 -3.70 -22.57 -20.75
N GLY A 585 -3.67 -22.29 -19.43
CA GLY A 585 -2.82 -22.96 -18.46
C GLY A 585 -1.33 -22.63 -18.58
N ARG A 586 -0.91 -21.76 -19.50
CA ARG A 586 0.48 -21.41 -19.78
C ARG A 586 0.63 -19.97 -20.23
N MET A 587 1.81 -19.36 -20.01
CA MET A 587 2.11 -17.99 -20.40
C MET A 587 2.88 -17.85 -21.72
N ASP A 588 3.48 -18.91 -22.24
CA ASP A 588 4.21 -18.95 -23.50
C ASP A 588 3.30 -19.20 -24.72
N ILE A 589 2.23 -18.43 -24.82
CA ILE A 589 1.19 -18.56 -25.86
C ILE A 589 0.83 -17.18 -26.44
N ASP A 590 0.70 -17.12 -27.77
CA ASP A 590 0.09 -15.99 -28.46
C ASP A 590 -1.44 -16.22 -28.58
N LEU A 591 -2.21 -15.62 -27.68
CA LEU A 591 -3.68 -15.72 -27.65
C LEU A 591 -4.37 -15.08 -28.87
N GLU A 592 -3.68 -14.28 -29.70
CA GLU A 592 -4.22 -13.72 -30.93
C GLU A 592 -4.24 -14.76 -32.07
N THR A 593 -3.29 -15.69 -32.08
CA THR A 593 -3.08 -16.59 -33.22
C THR A 593 -3.10 -18.07 -32.87
N GLU A 594 -2.91 -18.45 -31.59
CA GLU A 594 -2.93 -19.82 -31.13
C GLU A 594 -4.27 -20.20 -30.48
N PRO A 595 -4.72 -21.45 -30.58
CA PRO A 595 -5.94 -21.89 -29.92
C PRO A 595 -5.75 -21.93 -28.40
N ILE A 596 -6.74 -21.41 -27.67
CA ILE A 596 -6.79 -21.40 -26.21
C ILE A 596 -7.10 -22.79 -25.65
N GLY A 597 -7.76 -23.62 -26.40
CA GLY A 597 -8.13 -24.99 -26.04
C GLY A 597 -8.83 -25.73 -27.17
N THR A 598 -9.43 -26.88 -26.82
CA THR A 598 -10.16 -27.72 -27.77
C THR A 598 -11.52 -28.05 -27.18
N ASN A 599 -12.59 -27.90 -27.96
CA ASN A 599 -13.94 -28.20 -27.51
C ASN A 599 -14.24 -29.71 -27.47
N ASP A 600 -15.41 -30.10 -26.93
CA ASP A 600 -15.86 -31.48 -26.83
C ASP A 600 -15.92 -32.23 -28.17
N ASP A 601 -16.09 -31.52 -29.29
CA ASP A 601 -16.13 -32.08 -30.65
C ASP A 601 -14.71 -32.25 -31.26
N GLY A 602 -13.65 -31.80 -30.56
CA GLY A 602 -12.25 -31.85 -30.98
C GLY A 602 -11.88 -30.73 -31.95
N GLU A 603 -12.60 -29.62 -31.96
CA GLU A 603 -12.31 -28.41 -32.75
C GLU A 603 -11.49 -27.42 -31.90
N GLU A 604 -10.51 -26.77 -32.54
CA GLU A 604 -9.71 -25.72 -31.89
C GLU A 604 -10.57 -24.49 -31.60
N VAL A 605 -10.48 -23.93 -30.39
CA VAL A 605 -11.18 -22.71 -29.95
C VAL A 605 -10.15 -21.63 -29.75
N TYR A 606 -10.41 -20.45 -30.32
CA TYR A 606 -9.54 -19.27 -30.23
C TYR A 606 -10.15 -18.23 -29.29
N LEU A 607 -9.33 -17.31 -28.79
CA LEU A 607 -9.80 -16.24 -27.89
C LEU A 607 -10.94 -15.42 -28.55
N GLU A 608 -10.85 -15.15 -29.86
CA GLU A 608 -11.89 -14.40 -30.60
C GLU A 608 -13.25 -15.10 -30.58
N ASP A 609 -13.29 -16.43 -30.43
CA ASP A 609 -14.54 -17.22 -30.41
C ASP A 609 -15.30 -17.07 -29.08
N ILE A 610 -14.61 -16.69 -28.02
CA ILE A 610 -15.17 -16.58 -26.65
C ILE A 610 -15.12 -15.16 -26.09
N TRP A 611 -14.42 -14.21 -26.73
CA TRP A 611 -14.35 -12.83 -26.27
C TRP A 611 -15.73 -12.14 -26.35
N PRO A 612 -16.22 -11.52 -25.25
CA PRO A 612 -17.55 -10.92 -25.23
C PRO A 612 -17.61 -9.62 -26.05
N ASP A 613 -18.78 -9.35 -26.64
CA ASP A 613 -19.06 -8.11 -27.36
C ASP A 613 -19.21 -6.92 -26.38
N THR A 614 -18.63 -5.77 -26.70
CA THR A 614 -18.66 -4.57 -25.85
C THR A 614 -20.09 -4.09 -25.56
N GLU A 615 -21.00 -4.22 -26.51
CA GLU A 615 -22.42 -3.84 -26.33
C GLU A 615 -23.14 -4.83 -25.39
N GLU A 616 -22.80 -6.12 -25.45
CA GLU A 616 -23.30 -7.13 -24.52
C GLU A 616 -22.85 -6.82 -23.08
N ILE A 617 -21.58 -6.50 -22.88
CA ILE A 617 -21.05 -6.06 -21.57
C ILE A 617 -21.85 -4.87 -21.05
N ARG A 618 -22.00 -3.84 -21.87
CA ARG A 618 -22.73 -2.61 -21.50
C ARG A 618 -24.19 -2.86 -21.14
N GLN A 619 -24.88 -3.69 -21.93
CA GLN A 619 -26.28 -4.04 -21.66
C GLN A 619 -26.42 -4.86 -20.37
N THR A 620 -25.53 -5.81 -20.13
CA THR A 620 -25.53 -6.64 -18.91
C THR A 620 -25.31 -5.77 -17.67
N ILE A 621 -24.38 -4.81 -17.70
CA ILE A 621 -24.18 -3.84 -16.62
C ILE A 621 -25.45 -3.06 -16.34
N HIS A 622 -26.05 -2.48 -17.39
CA HIS A 622 -27.28 -1.69 -17.26
C HIS A 622 -28.44 -2.48 -16.63
N ASP A 623 -28.56 -3.77 -16.96
CA ASP A 623 -29.68 -4.61 -16.51
C ASP A 623 -29.44 -5.19 -15.10
N SER A 624 -28.18 -5.24 -14.63
CA SER A 624 -27.78 -5.92 -13.38
C SER A 624 -27.44 -5.00 -12.22
N ILE A 625 -27.03 -3.74 -12.48
CA ILE A 625 -26.60 -2.80 -11.44
C ILE A 625 -27.67 -1.74 -11.19
N SER A 626 -27.97 -1.47 -9.92
CA SER A 626 -28.91 -0.42 -9.50
C SER A 626 -28.51 0.22 -8.16
N PRO A 627 -28.94 1.47 -7.88
CA PRO A 627 -28.65 2.15 -6.62
C PRO A 627 -29.10 1.38 -5.37
N GLU A 628 -30.27 0.74 -5.41
CA GLU A 628 -30.82 -0.01 -4.29
C GLU A 628 -29.89 -1.16 -3.84
N MET A 629 -29.07 -1.70 -4.74
CA MET A 629 -28.08 -2.73 -4.43
C MET A 629 -27.00 -2.19 -3.48
N PHE A 630 -26.48 -1.00 -3.75
CA PHE A 630 -25.50 -0.36 -2.90
C PHE A 630 -26.10 0.02 -1.55
N GLU A 631 -27.29 0.62 -1.53
CA GLU A 631 -28.01 0.96 -0.31
C GLU A 631 -28.21 -0.28 0.58
N GLU A 632 -28.64 -1.42 0.00
CA GLU A 632 -28.89 -2.67 0.75
C GLU A 632 -27.58 -3.25 1.31
N LYS A 633 -26.49 -3.31 0.50
CA LYS A 633 -25.22 -3.92 0.93
C LYS A 633 -24.47 -3.09 1.97
N TYR A 634 -24.61 -1.77 1.94
CA TYR A 634 -23.94 -0.85 2.87
C TYR A 634 -24.82 -0.40 4.04
N ALA A 635 -26.12 -0.75 4.10
CA ALA A 635 -27.02 -0.35 5.18
C ALA A 635 -26.51 -0.70 6.58
N SER A 636 -25.74 -1.79 6.71
CA SER A 636 -25.17 -2.30 7.97
C SER A 636 -23.65 -2.45 7.91
N VAL A 637 -22.98 -1.53 7.23
CA VAL A 637 -21.53 -1.61 6.95
C VAL A 637 -20.67 -1.73 8.21
N TYR A 638 -21.10 -1.19 9.34
CA TYR A 638 -20.40 -1.22 10.62
C TYR A 638 -20.88 -2.31 11.60
N GLU A 639 -21.95 -3.08 11.26
CA GLU A 639 -22.54 -4.06 12.17
C GLU A 639 -21.83 -5.42 12.11
N GLY A 640 -21.44 -5.87 10.91
CA GLY A 640 -20.77 -7.14 10.69
C GLY A 640 -21.71 -8.35 10.67
N ASP A 641 -21.12 -9.55 10.68
CA ASP A 641 -21.83 -10.81 10.76
C ASP A 641 -21.98 -11.31 12.20
N ASP A 642 -22.68 -12.45 12.37
CA ASP A 642 -22.88 -13.09 13.68
C ASP A 642 -21.55 -13.42 14.40
N ARG A 643 -20.45 -13.67 13.65
CA ARG A 643 -19.13 -13.97 14.21
C ARG A 643 -18.50 -12.70 14.81
N TRP A 644 -18.58 -11.58 14.08
CA TRP A 644 -18.13 -10.27 14.57
C TRP A 644 -18.91 -9.84 15.81
N GLU A 645 -20.24 -9.97 15.79
CA GLU A 645 -21.06 -9.63 16.96
C GLU A 645 -20.72 -10.49 18.19
N ALA A 646 -20.41 -11.77 17.99
CA ALA A 646 -20.11 -12.72 19.06
C ALA A 646 -18.73 -12.52 19.70
N LEU A 647 -17.81 -11.74 19.10
CA LEU A 647 -16.50 -11.47 19.67
C LEU A 647 -16.61 -10.77 21.04
N ASP A 648 -15.99 -11.38 22.06
CA ASP A 648 -15.92 -10.84 23.43
C ASP A 648 -14.74 -9.87 23.55
N ALA A 649 -14.93 -8.60 23.15
CA ALA A 649 -13.91 -7.57 23.22
C ALA A 649 -13.80 -6.97 24.65
N PRO A 650 -12.60 -6.53 25.07
CA PRO A 650 -12.43 -5.75 26.29
C PRO A 650 -13.31 -4.50 26.26
N THR A 651 -13.66 -3.98 27.43
CA THR A 651 -14.48 -2.76 27.57
C THR A 651 -13.79 -1.78 28.51
N GLY A 652 -14.00 -0.49 28.28
CA GLY A 652 -13.42 0.59 29.07
C GLY A 652 -12.47 1.48 28.27
N ASP A 653 -12.07 2.61 28.88
CA ASP A 653 -11.32 3.66 28.19
C ASP A 653 -9.83 3.29 28.03
N VAL A 654 -9.31 2.39 28.83
CA VAL A 654 -7.94 1.85 28.78
C VAL A 654 -7.98 0.38 28.39
N TYR A 655 -7.14 -0.04 27.45
CA TYR A 655 -7.03 -1.42 27.01
C TYR A 655 -6.47 -2.31 28.12
N ASP A 656 -7.05 -3.50 28.30
CA ASP A 656 -6.61 -4.50 29.30
C ASP A 656 -5.51 -5.39 28.69
N TRP A 657 -4.24 -4.97 28.84
CA TRP A 657 -3.10 -5.64 28.24
C TRP A 657 -2.82 -7.01 28.86
N ASP A 658 -2.76 -8.04 28.02
CA ASP A 658 -2.29 -9.35 28.42
C ASP A 658 -0.79 -9.49 28.12
N SER A 659 0.04 -9.62 29.16
CA SER A 659 1.48 -9.81 29.02
C SER A 659 1.89 -11.15 28.40
N GLU A 660 0.98 -12.13 28.37
CA GLU A 660 1.22 -13.44 27.72
C GLU A 660 0.74 -13.48 26.27
N SER A 661 0.01 -12.45 25.79
CA SER A 661 -0.44 -12.37 24.42
C SER A 661 0.71 -12.50 23.42
N THR A 662 0.44 -13.22 22.33
CA THR A 662 1.37 -13.37 21.20
C THR A 662 0.98 -12.54 19.98
N TYR A 663 -0.15 -11.78 20.07
CA TYR A 663 -0.66 -10.92 19.00
C TYR A 663 -0.72 -9.43 19.38
N ILE A 664 -1.20 -9.09 20.59
CA ILE A 664 -1.44 -7.72 21.04
C ILE A 664 -0.72 -7.45 22.33
N ARG A 665 0.31 -6.62 22.31
CA ARG A 665 1.13 -6.28 23.47
C ARG A 665 1.36 -4.78 23.57
N GLU A 666 1.37 -4.27 24.82
CA GLU A 666 1.73 -2.88 25.06
C GLU A 666 3.16 -2.60 24.57
N PRO A 667 3.36 -1.67 23.60
CA PRO A 667 4.69 -1.34 23.13
C PRO A 667 5.48 -0.55 24.19
N PRO A 668 6.82 -0.63 24.19
CA PRO A 668 7.63 0.02 25.22
C PRO A 668 7.71 1.54 25.08
N PHE A 669 7.35 2.12 23.94
CA PHE A 669 7.56 3.53 23.60
C PHE A 669 7.02 4.52 24.62
N PHE A 670 5.87 4.21 25.27
CA PHE A 670 5.18 5.11 26.20
C PHE A 670 5.15 4.63 27.65
N GLN A 671 5.79 3.48 27.98
CA GLN A 671 5.71 2.89 29.33
C GLN A 671 6.37 3.77 30.39
N ASP A 672 7.56 4.31 30.11
CA ASP A 672 8.33 5.19 31.00
C ASP A 672 8.40 6.63 30.48
N PHE A 673 7.33 7.11 29.84
CA PHE A 673 7.24 8.36 29.10
C PHE A 673 7.66 9.59 29.94
N PRO A 674 8.69 10.37 29.53
CA PRO A 674 9.11 11.59 30.22
C PRO A 674 8.27 12.80 29.78
N LEU A 675 7.85 13.64 30.74
CA LEU A 675 7.18 14.91 30.40
C LEU A 675 8.15 15.97 29.87
N GLU A 676 9.43 15.88 30.23
CA GLU A 676 10.46 16.77 29.71
C GLU A 676 10.91 16.29 28.33
N LYS A 677 11.11 17.22 27.40
CA LYS A 677 11.61 16.97 26.04
C LYS A 677 13.03 16.40 26.13
N PRO A 678 13.33 15.21 25.54
CA PRO A 678 14.65 14.61 25.65
C PRO A 678 15.75 15.39 24.93
N GLY A 679 15.41 16.05 23.81
CA GLY A 679 16.40 16.63 22.89
C GLY A 679 17.13 15.59 22.06
N VAL A 680 18.12 16.01 21.28
CA VAL A 680 19.01 15.15 20.49
C VAL A 680 20.45 15.37 20.97
N ASP A 681 21.14 14.29 21.30
CA ASP A 681 22.55 14.29 21.70
C ASP A 681 23.42 13.75 20.55
N ASN A 682 24.72 14.10 20.56
CA ASN A 682 25.70 13.46 19.69
C ASN A 682 25.67 11.93 19.88
N VAL A 683 25.94 11.22 18.80
CA VAL A 683 26.09 9.76 18.85
C VAL A 683 27.56 9.45 19.07
N GLU A 684 27.90 8.84 20.17
CA GLU A 684 29.28 8.53 20.56
C GLU A 684 29.50 7.01 20.61
N ASP A 685 30.64 6.55 20.12
CA ASP A 685 31.08 5.14 20.14
C ASP A 685 30.07 4.14 19.51
N ALA A 686 29.28 4.57 18.48
CA ALA A 686 28.33 3.71 17.82
C ALA A 686 29.00 2.62 16.97
N ARG A 687 28.27 1.51 16.76
CA ARG A 687 28.69 0.45 15.84
C ARG A 687 27.69 0.31 14.67
N ALA A 688 28.21 -0.01 13.50
CA ALA A 688 27.35 -0.41 12.39
C ALA A 688 26.75 -1.80 12.66
N LEU A 689 25.43 -1.86 12.77
CA LEU A 689 24.70 -3.13 12.88
C LEU A 689 24.59 -3.80 11.50
N LEU A 690 24.44 -3.00 10.47
CA LEU A 690 24.30 -3.43 9.08
C LEU A 690 25.00 -2.44 8.15
N THR A 691 25.58 -2.96 7.07
CA THR A 691 26.00 -2.23 5.88
C THR A 691 25.30 -2.85 4.69
N LEU A 692 24.45 -2.07 4.02
CA LEU A 692 23.50 -2.54 3.02
C LEU A 692 23.81 -1.90 1.65
N GLY A 693 23.47 -2.60 0.57
CA GLY A 693 23.54 -2.09 -0.79
C GLY A 693 22.43 -1.11 -1.17
N ASP A 694 22.21 -0.96 -2.49
CA ASP A 694 21.16 -0.11 -3.07
C ASP A 694 19.79 -0.79 -3.02
N THR A 695 18.74 0.04 -3.09
CA THR A 695 17.32 -0.40 -3.25
C THR A 695 16.85 -1.36 -2.15
N VAL A 696 17.21 -1.07 -0.91
CA VAL A 696 16.72 -1.83 0.25
C VAL A 696 15.28 -1.46 0.53
N THR A 697 14.37 -2.42 0.31
CA THR A 697 12.93 -2.18 0.42
C THR A 697 12.44 -2.22 1.87
N THR A 698 11.24 -1.65 2.11
CA THR A 698 10.54 -1.81 3.40
C THR A 698 10.20 -3.27 3.71
N ASP A 699 10.09 -4.14 2.69
CA ASP A 699 9.95 -5.59 2.85
C ASP A 699 11.25 -6.24 3.37
N HIS A 700 12.41 -5.74 2.96
CA HIS A 700 13.70 -6.18 3.51
C HIS A 700 13.86 -5.77 4.97
N ILE A 701 13.43 -4.55 5.32
CA ILE A 701 13.56 -4.00 6.68
C ILE A 701 12.53 -4.62 7.62
N SER A 702 11.27 -4.67 7.23
CA SER A 702 10.16 -5.23 8.03
C SER A 702 9.31 -6.18 7.19
N PRO A 703 9.65 -7.46 7.12
CA PRO A 703 8.91 -8.44 6.33
C PRO A 703 7.46 -8.59 6.79
N ALA A 704 6.56 -8.95 5.88
CA ALA A 704 5.14 -9.19 6.17
C ALA A 704 4.74 -10.66 6.05
N GLY A 705 5.54 -11.48 5.37
CA GLY A 705 5.24 -12.87 5.03
C GLY A 705 5.37 -13.87 6.17
N LEU A 706 5.31 -15.14 5.82
CA LEU A 706 5.53 -16.28 6.72
C LEU A 706 6.99 -16.32 7.20
N PHE A 707 7.21 -16.93 8.34
CA PHE A 707 8.54 -17.14 8.94
C PHE A 707 8.66 -18.50 9.63
N GLY A 708 9.88 -19.04 9.67
CA GLY A 708 10.17 -20.37 10.21
C GLY A 708 10.44 -20.38 11.72
N GLU A 709 10.43 -21.58 12.31
CA GLU A 709 10.72 -21.80 13.73
C GLU A 709 12.20 -21.58 14.12
N ASP A 710 13.09 -21.56 13.14
CA ASP A 710 14.53 -21.34 13.31
C ASP A 710 14.90 -19.84 13.42
N LEU A 711 14.01 -18.94 13.01
CA LEU A 711 14.20 -17.50 13.13
C LEU A 711 13.87 -17.00 14.56
N PRO A 712 14.47 -15.87 15.02
CA PRO A 712 14.23 -15.34 16.37
C PRO A 712 12.76 -15.15 16.73
N ALA A 713 11.92 -14.70 15.78
CA ALA A 713 10.47 -14.56 15.98
C ALA A 713 9.77 -15.91 16.16
N GLY A 714 10.14 -16.92 15.37
CA GLY A 714 9.60 -18.28 15.48
C GLY A 714 10.01 -18.96 16.78
N GLN A 715 11.27 -18.79 17.19
CA GLN A 715 11.77 -19.28 18.48
C GLN A 715 10.98 -18.66 19.65
N TRP A 716 10.73 -17.35 19.61
CA TRP A 716 9.97 -16.64 20.63
C TRP A 716 8.53 -17.14 20.74
N LEU A 717 7.88 -17.49 19.64
CA LEU A 717 6.54 -18.09 19.60
C LEU A 717 6.56 -19.54 20.10
N THR A 718 7.55 -20.34 19.69
CA THR A 718 7.70 -21.74 20.11
C THR A 718 7.93 -21.83 21.64
N GLU A 719 8.71 -20.92 22.22
CA GLU A 719 8.91 -20.81 23.67
C GLU A 719 7.60 -20.52 24.45
N ARG A 720 6.56 -20.04 23.74
CA ARG A 720 5.21 -19.77 24.27
C ARG A 720 4.17 -20.81 23.86
N ASP A 721 4.65 -21.99 23.47
CA ASP A 721 3.83 -23.14 23.08
C ASP A 721 2.93 -22.86 21.86
N VAL A 722 3.24 -21.86 20.99
CA VAL A 722 2.56 -21.62 19.72
C VAL A 722 3.10 -22.61 18.68
N PRO A 723 2.28 -23.49 18.10
CA PRO A 723 2.75 -24.42 17.08
C PRO A 723 3.01 -23.69 15.74
N VAL A 724 3.91 -24.24 14.92
CA VAL A 724 4.38 -23.59 13.67
C VAL A 724 3.23 -23.23 12.73
N HIS A 725 2.22 -24.07 12.61
CA HIS A 725 1.05 -23.81 11.74
C HIS A 725 0.12 -22.69 12.25
N GLU A 726 0.32 -22.23 13.50
CA GLU A 726 -0.37 -21.08 14.09
C GLU A 726 0.51 -19.83 14.17
N PHE A 727 1.73 -19.84 13.59
CA PHE A 727 2.59 -18.66 13.60
C PHE A 727 1.94 -17.49 12.87
N ASN A 728 1.18 -17.78 11.81
CA ASN A 728 0.65 -16.76 10.90
C ASN A 728 1.80 -15.95 10.27
N THR A 729 1.55 -14.76 9.80
CA THR A 729 2.54 -13.90 9.14
C THR A 729 3.07 -12.80 10.07
N TYR A 730 4.22 -12.21 9.76
CA TYR A 730 4.65 -10.98 10.41
C TYR A 730 3.59 -9.88 10.31
N GLY A 731 2.92 -9.75 9.15
CA GLY A 731 1.84 -8.79 8.93
C GLY A 731 0.71 -8.91 9.96
N SER A 732 0.28 -10.13 10.25
CA SER A 732 -0.76 -10.42 11.24
C SER A 732 -0.34 -10.16 12.68
N ARG A 733 0.98 -10.11 12.96
CA ARG A 733 1.52 -9.92 14.32
C ARG A 733 2.05 -8.52 14.60
N ARG A 734 1.73 -7.56 13.73
CA ARG A 734 2.17 -6.16 13.87
C ARG A 734 1.71 -5.46 15.16
N GLY A 735 0.72 -5.98 15.86
CA GLY A 735 0.32 -5.54 17.22
C GLY A 735 1.25 -6.06 18.34
N ASN A 736 2.30 -6.82 18.01
CA ASN A 736 3.23 -7.40 18.97
C ASN A 736 4.67 -7.00 18.66
N HIS A 737 5.18 -6.01 19.38
CA HIS A 737 6.55 -5.50 19.21
C HIS A 737 7.62 -6.57 19.39
N GLU A 738 7.40 -7.59 20.22
CA GLU A 738 8.36 -8.68 20.47
C GLU A 738 8.59 -9.56 19.23
N VAL A 739 7.54 -9.82 18.46
CA VAL A 739 7.65 -10.53 17.17
C VAL A 739 8.26 -9.62 16.12
N MET A 740 7.77 -8.37 16.02
CA MET A 740 8.19 -7.45 14.97
C MET A 740 9.66 -7.04 15.07
N MET A 741 10.16 -6.72 16.27
CA MET A 741 11.58 -6.37 16.43
C MET A 741 12.52 -7.55 16.11
N ARG A 742 12.05 -8.79 16.30
CA ARG A 742 12.78 -10.00 15.93
C ARG A 742 12.77 -10.28 14.42
N GLY A 743 11.80 -9.72 13.71
CA GLY A 743 11.67 -9.76 12.27
C GLY A 743 12.35 -8.59 11.56
N THR A 744 12.76 -7.56 12.29
CA THR A 744 13.38 -6.37 11.69
C THR A 744 14.74 -6.71 11.09
N PHE A 745 14.94 -6.39 9.81
CA PHE A 745 16.08 -6.79 8.98
C PHE A 745 16.29 -8.32 8.92
N ALA A 746 15.22 -9.10 9.04
CA ALA A 746 15.28 -10.57 8.99
C ALA A 746 14.70 -11.17 7.71
N ASN A 747 14.53 -10.37 6.65
CA ASN A 747 14.09 -10.87 5.35
C ASN A 747 15.16 -11.82 4.77
N VAL A 748 14.72 -12.90 4.16
CA VAL A 748 15.62 -13.93 3.59
C VAL A 748 16.45 -13.44 2.40
N ARG A 749 16.07 -12.31 1.80
CA ARG A 749 16.74 -11.69 0.64
C ARG A 749 17.54 -10.44 0.98
N ILE A 750 17.59 -10.02 2.25
CA ILE A 750 18.44 -8.91 2.64
C ILE A 750 19.91 -9.35 2.60
N GLU A 751 20.75 -8.54 1.97
CA GLU A 751 22.18 -8.78 1.88
C GLU A 751 22.92 -7.83 2.81
N ASN A 752 23.81 -8.36 3.65
CA ASN A 752 24.63 -7.58 4.56
C ASN A 752 26.10 -7.65 4.14
N GLU A 753 26.65 -6.54 3.72
CA GLU A 753 28.02 -6.43 3.23
C GLU A 753 29.08 -6.66 4.32
N LEU A 754 28.73 -6.52 5.61
CA LEU A 754 29.58 -6.96 6.73
C LEU A 754 29.91 -8.47 6.69
N LEU A 755 29.15 -9.24 5.91
CA LEU A 755 29.27 -10.69 5.73
C LEU A 755 29.51 -11.08 4.25
N ASP A 756 30.23 -10.23 3.49
CA ASP A 756 30.47 -10.44 2.05
C ASP A 756 29.16 -10.64 1.24
N GLY A 757 28.09 -9.88 1.55
CA GLY A 757 26.80 -9.95 0.86
C GLY A 757 25.99 -11.21 1.20
N LYS A 758 26.16 -11.77 2.39
CA LYS A 758 25.36 -12.91 2.83
C LYS A 758 23.88 -12.54 2.94
N GLU A 759 23.05 -13.33 2.28
CA GLU A 759 21.58 -13.21 2.35
C GLU A 759 21.03 -13.64 3.72
N GLY A 760 19.93 -12.99 4.14
CA GLY A 760 19.20 -13.25 5.37
C GLY A 760 19.56 -12.31 6.51
N GLY A 761 18.79 -12.39 7.60
CA GLY A 761 18.88 -11.50 8.77
C GLY A 761 20.10 -11.76 9.68
N TYR A 762 21.30 -11.77 9.11
CA TYR A 762 22.55 -12.03 9.82
C TYR A 762 23.46 -10.80 9.86
N THR A 763 24.29 -10.71 10.91
CA THR A 763 25.31 -9.67 11.09
C THR A 763 26.46 -10.20 11.93
N VAL A 764 27.44 -9.34 12.19
CA VAL A 764 28.58 -9.61 13.08
C VAL A 764 28.44 -8.78 14.36
N HIS A 765 28.57 -9.44 15.50
CA HIS A 765 28.78 -8.74 16.77
C HIS A 765 30.29 -8.41 16.87
N HIS A 766 30.69 -7.19 16.49
CA HIS A 766 32.09 -6.79 16.35
C HIS A 766 32.97 -7.06 17.58
N PRO A 767 32.51 -6.78 18.85
CA PRO A 767 33.33 -7.05 20.03
C PRO A 767 33.74 -8.50 20.18
N THR A 768 32.96 -9.46 19.70
CA THR A 768 33.28 -10.89 19.79
C THR A 768 33.73 -11.49 18.45
N GLY A 769 33.47 -10.83 17.34
CA GLY A 769 33.68 -11.34 15.99
C GLY A 769 32.76 -12.52 15.64
N GLU A 770 31.65 -12.70 16.37
CA GLU A 770 30.69 -13.79 16.16
C GLU A 770 29.61 -13.36 15.16
N GLU A 771 29.40 -14.20 14.14
CA GLU A 771 28.26 -14.09 13.25
C GLU A 771 27.00 -14.56 13.99
N THR A 772 25.94 -13.74 13.99
CA THR A 772 24.67 -14.02 14.67
C THR A 772 23.51 -13.33 13.94
N THR A 773 22.28 -13.51 14.40
CA THR A 773 21.15 -12.77 13.84
C THR A 773 21.22 -11.28 14.21
N VAL A 774 20.61 -10.42 13.36
CA VAL A 774 20.53 -8.97 13.61
C VAL A 774 19.91 -8.69 14.98
N PHE A 775 18.83 -9.39 15.33
CA PHE A 775 18.18 -9.24 16.63
C PHE A 775 19.10 -9.62 17.79
N GLU A 776 19.77 -10.77 17.74
CA GLU A 776 20.66 -11.18 18.83
C GLU A 776 21.87 -10.26 18.99
N ALA A 777 22.41 -9.74 17.89
CA ALA A 777 23.49 -8.76 17.93
C ALA A 777 23.00 -7.46 18.61
N SER A 778 21.82 -6.95 18.24
CA SER A 778 21.25 -5.74 18.82
C SER A 778 21.00 -5.87 20.32
N GLU A 779 20.50 -7.03 20.80
CA GLU A 779 20.33 -7.29 22.22
C GLU A 779 21.69 -7.24 22.98
N ARG A 780 22.75 -7.80 22.40
CA ARG A 780 24.09 -7.77 23.01
C ARG A 780 24.63 -6.34 23.11
N TYR A 781 24.50 -5.55 22.03
CA TYR A 781 24.90 -4.14 22.03
C TYR A 781 24.07 -3.30 23.02
N ARG A 782 22.79 -3.60 23.16
CA ARG A 782 21.92 -2.95 24.16
C ARG A 782 22.37 -3.28 25.59
N GLU A 783 22.74 -4.54 25.88
CA GLU A 783 23.31 -4.94 27.18
C GLU A 783 24.65 -4.24 27.46
N GLU A 784 25.41 -3.89 26.43
CA GLU A 784 26.70 -3.17 26.50
C GLU A 784 26.52 -1.64 26.50
N ASP A 785 25.27 -1.13 26.38
CA ASP A 785 24.95 0.31 26.27
C ASP A 785 25.62 0.99 25.05
N THR A 786 25.79 0.24 23.94
CA THR A 786 26.43 0.68 22.70
C THR A 786 25.37 1.11 21.70
N PRO A 787 25.36 2.38 21.24
CA PRO A 787 24.43 2.84 20.19
C PRO A 787 24.77 2.20 18.84
N LEU A 788 23.73 2.09 17.99
CA LEU A 788 23.85 1.44 16.71
C LEU A 788 23.52 2.39 15.55
N ILE A 789 24.15 2.15 14.41
CA ILE A 789 23.82 2.79 13.12
C ILE A 789 23.61 1.72 12.04
N VAL A 790 22.96 2.12 10.94
CA VAL A 790 22.86 1.36 9.70
C VAL A 790 23.41 2.21 8.56
N MET A 791 24.29 1.64 7.73
CA MET A 791 24.72 2.27 6.50
C MET A 791 24.03 1.60 5.29
N ALA A 792 23.69 2.38 4.26
CA ALA A 792 23.01 1.87 3.07
C ALA A 792 23.41 2.63 1.80
N GLY A 793 23.11 2.05 0.65
CA GLY A 793 23.25 2.67 -0.67
C GLY A 793 22.08 3.59 -1.04
N ASP A 794 21.74 3.60 -2.32
CA ASP A 794 20.65 4.40 -2.88
C ASP A 794 19.25 3.79 -2.60
N GLU A 795 18.22 4.67 -2.57
CA GLU A 795 16.80 4.30 -2.45
C GLU A 795 16.47 3.47 -1.19
N LEU A 796 17.05 3.85 -0.04
CA LEU A 796 16.76 3.16 1.21
C LEU A 796 15.29 3.33 1.63
N GLY A 797 14.59 2.20 1.83
CA GLY A 797 13.21 2.17 2.30
C GLY A 797 12.16 2.20 1.20
N THR A 798 12.54 1.92 -0.07
CA THR A 798 11.58 1.85 -1.19
C THR A 798 10.51 0.79 -0.96
N GLY A 799 9.30 1.00 -1.47
CA GLY A 799 8.21 0.02 -1.42
C GLY A 799 6.97 0.50 -0.68
N SER A 800 6.31 -0.40 0.07
CA SER A 800 5.06 -0.10 0.75
C SER A 800 5.28 0.68 2.06
N SER A 801 4.27 1.48 2.45
CA SER A 801 4.27 2.19 3.73
C SER A 801 4.23 1.20 4.90
N ARG A 802 5.30 1.16 5.70
CA ARG A 802 5.41 0.30 6.89
C ARG A 802 6.07 1.05 8.02
N ASP A 803 5.27 1.44 8.99
CA ASP A 803 5.73 2.05 10.24
C ASP A 803 6.71 1.15 11.01
N TRP A 804 6.50 -0.17 10.96
CA TRP A 804 7.39 -1.14 11.59
C TRP A 804 8.80 -1.16 11.01
N ALA A 805 9.02 -0.65 9.80
CA ALA A 805 10.36 -0.43 9.29
C ALA A 805 11.14 0.60 10.14
N ALA A 806 10.46 1.60 10.71
CA ALA A 806 11.04 2.57 11.62
C ALA A 806 10.91 2.18 13.10
N LYS A 807 9.72 1.70 13.53
CA LYS A 807 9.48 1.20 14.90
C LYS A 807 10.45 0.08 15.27
N GLY A 808 10.66 -0.88 14.37
CA GLY A 808 11.63 -1.97 14.56
C GLY A 808 13.08 -1.47 14.61
N THR A 809 13.43 -0.51 13.77
CA THR A 809 14.76 0.13 13.74
C THR A 809 15.06 0.81 15.08
N ASP A 810 14.11 1.59 15.62
CA ASP A 810 14.25 2.20 16.95
C ASP A 810 14.39 1.13 18.07
N LEU A 811 13.53 0.10 18.05
CA LEU A 811 13.56 -0.98 19.05
C LEU A 811 14.86 -1.79 19.04
N LEU A 812 15.54 -1.90 17.93
CA LEU A 812 16.88 -2.50 17.85
C LEU A 812 17.98 -1.60 18.43
N GLY A 813 17.69 -0.34 18.81
CA GLY A 813 18.64 0.60 19.38
C GLY A 813 19.45 1.39 18.33
N ILE A 814 18.97 1.42 17.10
CA ILE A 814 19.57 2.18 16.00
C ILE A 814 19.22 3.67 16.18
N ARG A 815 20.24 4.51 16.29
CA ARG A 815 20.12 5.96 16.52
C ARG A 815 20.07 6.76 15.23
N ALA A 816 20.75 6.28 14.20
CA ALA A 816 20.80 6.91 12.89
C ALA A 816 20.93 5.88 11.78
N THR A 817 20.37 6.19 10.64
CA THR A 817 20.66 5.51 9.38
C THR A 817 21.44 6.46 8.47
N ILE A 818 22.42 5.97 7.69
CA ILE A 818 23.22 6.79 6.78
C ILE A 818 23.11 6.17 5.39
N GLY A 819 22.35 6.81 4.49
CA GLY A 819 22.10 6.33 3.11
C GLY A 819 22.65 7.29 2.06
N LYS A 820 22.81 6.79 0.81
CA LYS A 820 23.08 7.66 -0.35
C LYS A 820 21.80 8.45 -0.72
N SER A 821 20.62 7.81 -0.60
CA SER A 821 19.32 8.43 -0.77
C SER A 821 18.24 7.66 -0.01
N TYR A 822 17.08 8.29 0.18
CA TYR A 822 15.93 7.74 0.93
C TYR A 822 14.65 7.83 0.13
N GLU A 823 13.80 6.83 0.31
CA GLU A 823 12.39 6.95 -0.03
C GLU A 823 11.62 7.74 1.05
N ARG A 824 10.74 8.63 0.60
CA ARG A 824 10.04 9.61 1.45
C ARG A 824 9.36 8.99 2.67
N ILE A 825 8.52 7.99 2.46
CA ILE A 825 7.70 7.39 3.54
C ILE A 825 8.58 6.77 4.63
N TYR A 826 9.66 6.11 4.26
CA TYR A 826 10.57 5.51 5.25
C TYR A 826 11.34 6.58 6.03
N ARG A 827 11.82 7.61 5.34
CA ARG A 827 12.47 8.78 5.95
C ARG A 827 11.55 9.44 6.99
N ASP A 828 10.30 9.73 6.60
CA ASP A 828 9.32 10.39 7.45
C ASP A 828 8.92 9.51 8.66
N ASN A 829 8.84 8.19 8.48
CA ASN A 829 8.63 7.25 9.58
C ASN A 829 9.82 7.21 10.56
N LEU A 830 11.08 7.27 10.08
CA LEU A 830 12.26 7.37 10.94
C LEU A 830 12.20 8.64 11.79
N ILE A 831 11.91 9.79 11.17
CA ILE A 831 11.70 11.08 11.86
C ILE A 831 10.57 10.94 12.89
N GLY A 832 9.46 10.32 12.49
CA GLY A 832 8.31 10.06 13.36
C GLY A 832 8.61 9.19 14.58
N MET A 833 9.66 8.38 14.53
CA MET A 833 10.18 7.59 15.66
C MET A 833 11.37 8.24 16.39
N GLY A 834 11.87 9.40 15.92
CA GLY A 834 13.04 10.04 16.52
C GLY A 834 14.38 9.43 16.10
N VAL A 835 14.42 8.59 15.08
CA VAL A 835 15.64 8.05 14.47
C VAL A 835 16.14 9.02 13.40
N LEU A 836 17.43 9.36 13.37
CA LEU A 836 18.01 10.33 12.43
C LEU A 836 18.27 9.69 11.06
N PRO A 837 17.58 10.11 9.99
CA PRO A 837 17.97 9.79 8.63
C PRO A 837 19.08 10.76 8.16
N LEU A 838 20.25 10.23 7.81
CA LEU A 838 21.41 11.00 7.40
C LEU A 838 21.81 10.61 5.97
N GLN A 839 22.19 11.59 5.14
CA GLN A 839 22.58 11.34 3.76
C GLN A 839 24.05 11.63 3.55
N PHE A 840 24.76 10.73 2.86
CA PHE A 840 26.12 10.96 2.39
C PHE A 840 26.18 12.15 1.43
N ALA A 841 27.34 12.84 1.37
CA ALA A 841 27.56 13.87 0.38
C ALA A 841 27.52 13.30 -1.06
N GLU A 842 27.18 14.14 -2.05
CA GLU A 842 27.06 13.71 -3.45
C GLU A 842 28.34 13.01 -3.95
N GLY A 843 28.20 11.77 -4.40
CA GLY A 843 29.27 10.91 -4.88
C GLY A 843 30.07 10.21 -3.78
N GLU A 844 29.64 10.30 -2.54
CA GLU A 844 30.17 9.54 -1.41
C GLU A 844 29.17 8.44 -0.97
N GLY A 845 29.71 7.43 -0.35
CA GLY A 845 29.02 6.32 0.25
C GLY A 845 30.00 5.51 1.08
N TRP A 846 29.55 4.50 1.78
CA TRP A 846 30.44 3.69 2.60
C TRP A 846 31.56 3.03 1.78
N GLU A 847 31.30 2.58 0.54
CA GLU A 847 32.28 1.99 -0.37
C GLU A 847 33.33 3.04 -0.82
N GLU A 848 32.88 4.22 -1.29
CA GLU A 848 33.75 5.28 -1.78
C GLU A 848 34.63 5.86 -0.66
N LEU A 849 34.14 5.88 0.57
CA LEU A 849 34.89 6.29 1.75
C LEU A 849 35.84 5.20 2.27
N GLY A 850 35.65 3.97 1.80
CA GLY A 850 36.44 2.82 2.19
C GLY A 850 36.18 2.34 3.63
N LEU A 851 34.92 2.50 4.07
CA LEU A 851 34.46 1.99 5.34
C LEU A 851 34.23 0.48 5.24
N GLU A 852 34.68 -0.27 6.24
CA GLU A 852 34.46 -1.72 6.33
C GLU A 852 33.29 -2.07 7.28
N GLY A 853 32.75 -1.07 8.02
CA GLY A 853 31.63 -1.19 8.95
C GLY A 853 31.99 -1.76 10.32
N ASP A 854 33.29 -2.03 10.57
CA ASP A 854 33.81 -2.47 11.86
C ASP A 854 34.38 -1.33 12.71
N GLU A 855 34.24 -0.08 12.22
CA GLU A 855 34.69 1.12 12.91
C GLU A 855 33.76 1.49 14.09
N TYR A 856 34.30 2.35 14.98
CA TYR A 856 33.51 3.14 15.92
C TYR A 856 33.10 4.45 15.26
N PHE A 857 31.83 4.77 15.33
CA PHE A 857 31.26 5.96 14.71
C PHE A 857 30.91 7.01 15.76
N GLU A 858 31.33 8.25 15.52
CA GLU A 858 30.95 9.43 16.26
C GLU A 858 30.20 10.39 15.30
N ILE A 859 28.96 10.78 15.63
CA ILE A 859 28.18 11.78 14.89
C ILE A 859 28.08 13.01 15.79
N SER A 860 28.65 14.14 15.36
CA SER A 860 28.76 15.37 16.13
C SER A 860 28.11 16.55 15.42
N GLY A 861 27.83 17.62 16.18
CA GLY A 861 27.14 18.82 15.68
C GLY A 861 25.73 19.00 16.24
N LEU A 862 25.29 18.08 17.12
CA LEU A 862 23.95 18.10 17.72
C LEU A 862 23.88 18.80 19.10
N GLU A 863 25.00 19.22 19.70
CA GLU A 863 25.07 19.78 21.05
C GLU A 863 24.26 21.08 21.25
N ASN A 864 23.92 21.78 20.17
CA ASN A 864 23.16 23.04 20.21
C ASN A 864 21.71 22.89 19.74
N GLY A 865 21.26 21.64 19.51
CA GLY A 865 19.99 21.29 18.89
C GLY A 865 20.16 21.04 17.38
N LEU A 866 19.17 20.37 16.77
CA LEU A 866 19.13 20.07 15.36
C LEU A 866 18.55 21.28 14.61
N GLU A 867 19.09 21.62 13.43
CA GLU A 867 18.52 22.58 12.49
C GLU A 867 18.04 21.84 11.23
N PRO A 868 17.03 22.34 10.49
CA PRO A 868 16.63 21.72 9.23
C PRO A 868 17.78 21.56 8.25
N ASN A 869 17.94 20.38 7.67
CA ASN A 869 19.01 20.02 6.73
C ASN A 869 20.43 20.28 7.29
N ALA A 870 20.61 20.07 8.59
CA ALA A 870 21.89 20.31 9.24
C ALA A 870 23.01 19.43 8.63
N GLU A 871 24.17 20.05 8.36
CA GLU A 871 25.38 19.33 8.03
C GLU A 871 26.05 18.86 9.34
N LEU A 872 26.28 17.56 9.47
CA LEU A 872 26.85 16.93 10.64
C LEU A 872 28.18 16.27 10.31
N ASP A 873 29.13 16.30 11.23
CA ASP A 873 30.41 15.66 11.06
C ASP A 873 30.38 14.22 11.61
N VAL A 874 30.88 13.27 10.81
CA VAL A 874 31.02 11.86 11.19
C VAL A 874 32.51 11.51 11.22
N THR A 875 32.91 10.88 12.32
CA THR A 875 34.25 10.28 12.47
C THR A 875 34.10 8.78 12.65
N ALA A 876 34.70 8.01 11.74
CA ALA A 876 34.81 6.55 11.84
C ALA A 876 36.25 6.18 12.25
N GLU A 877 36.44 5.48 13.36
CA GLU A 877 37.75 5.08 13.89
C GLU A 877 37.86 3.56 14.00
N THR A 878 38.88 2.98 13.40
CA THR A 878 39.18 1.53 13.51
C THR A 878 39.85 1.20 14.83
N ASP A 879 39.87 -0.08 15.24
CA ASP A 879 40.57 -0.55 16.43
C ASP A 879 42.09 -0.23 16.41
N ASP A 880 42.70 -0.07 15.22
CA ASP A 880 44.12 0.30 15.06
C ASP A 880 44.34 1.82 15.12
N GLY A 881 43.29 2.62 15.24
CA GLY A 881 43.31 4.09 15.35
C GLY A 881 43.46 4.82 13.99
N GLU A 882 43.13 4.18 12.88
CA GLU A 882 42.93 4.83 11.59
C GLU A 882 41.57 5.54 11.59
N THR A 883 41.46 6.76 11.13
CA THR A 883 40.24 7.57 11.13
C THR A 883 39.85 7.99 9.73
N VAL A 884 38.54 7.91 9.44
CA VAL A 884 37.91 8.51 8.25
C VAL A 884 36.95 9.57 8.76
N GLU A 885 37.15 10.81 8.28
CA GLU A 885 36.25 11.94 8.60
C GLU A 885 35.46 12.30 7.32
N PHE A 886 34.13 12.43 7.46
CA PHE A 886 33.23 12.83 6.38
C PHE A 886 32.03 13.60 6.94
N SER A 887 31.31 14.31 6.08
CA SER A 887 30.10 15.04 6.47
C SER A 887 28.86 14.36 5.91
N VAL A 888 27.76 14.46 6.63
CA VAL A 888 26.43 13.97 6.23
C VAL A 888 25.41 15.07 6.42
N THR A 889 24.33 15.03 5.63
CA THR A 889 23.21 15.95 5.79
C THR A 889 22.06 15.22 6.51
N ALA A 890 21.56 15.81 7.58
CA ALA A 890 20.33 15.34 8.23
C ALA A 890 19.15 15.55 7.28
N GLN A 891 18.48 14.47 6.90
CA GLN A 891 17.29 14.49 6.05
C GLN A 891 16.03 14.84 6.85
N VAL A 892 16.15 15.87 7.68
CA VAL A 892 15.12 16.46 8.52
C VAL A 892 14.94 17.87 8.00
N ASP A 893 14.02 18.05 7.08
CA ASP A 893 13.95 19.20 6.18
C ASP A 893 13.12 20.38 6.74
N THR A 894 12.28 20.14 7.77
CA THR A 894 11.36 21.14 8.30
C THR A 894 11.56 21.41 9.79
N PRO A 895 11.20 22.62 10.29
CA PRO A 895 11.21 22.90 11.74
C PRO A 895 10.34 21.95 12.55
N MET A 896 9.22 21.49 11.99
CA MET A 896 8.33 20.54 12.67
C MET A 896 8.96 19.14 12.74
N ALA A 897 9.62 18.70 11.66
CA ALA A 897 10.36 17.44 11.64
C ALA A 897 11.50 17.43 12.69
N VAL A 898 12.20 18.58 12.85
CA VAL A 898 13.18 18.77 13.94
C VAL A 898 12.48 18.59 15.30
N GLU A 899 11.30 19.20 15.49
CA GLU A 899 10.56 19.07 16.74
C GLU A 899 10.14 17.62 17.01
N TYR A 900 9.78 16.86 16.00
CA TYR A 900 9.50 15.42 16.15
C TYR A 900 10.72 14.67 16.66
N VAL A 901 11.85 14.80 16.00
CA VAL A 901 13.11 14.12 16.39
C VAL A 901 13.52 14.51 17.81
N GLU A 902 13.50 15.80 18.15
CA GLU A 902 13.87 16.29 19.48
C GLU A 902 12.91 15.86 20.60
N ASN A 903 11.68 15.51 20.26
CA ASN A 903 10.69 14.95 21.20
C ASN A 903 10.77 13.42 21.33
N GLY A 904 11.59 12.76 20.53
CA GLY A 904 11.68 11.30 20.47
C GLY A 904 10.59 10.66 19.63
N GLY A 905 9.99 11.44 18.73
CA GLY A 905 8.97 11.04 17.78
C GLY A 905 7.69 11.87 17.86
N VAL A 906 6.87 11.79 16.80
CA VAL A 906 5.64 12.58 16.66
C VAL A 906 4.60 12.24 17.73
N LEU A 907 4.37 10.96 18.01
CA LEU A 907 3.40 10.55 19.05
C LEU A 907 3.85 10.94 20.45
N HIS A 908 5.16 11.00 20.70
CA HIS A 908 5.71 11.53 21.93
C HIS A 908 5.45 13.03 22.09
N LEU A 909 5.57 13.78 20.99
CA LEU A 909 5.22 15.21 20.98
C LEU A 909 3.74 15.41 21.29
N VAL A 910 2.85 14.69 20.59
CA VAL A 910 1.40 14.78 20.75
C VAL A 910 1.01 14.45 22.18
N LEU A 911 1.45 13.31 22.71
CA LEU A 911 1.16 12.90 24.09
C LEU A 911 1.64 13.96 25.09
N ARG A 912 2.83 14.53 24.88
CA ARG A 912 3.39 15.56 25.77
C ARG A 912 2.54 16.84 25.75
N ARG A 913 2.03 17.25 24.58
CA ARG A 913 1.11 18.39 24.46
C ARG A 913 -0.19 18.13 25.22
N LEU A 914 -0.88 17.02 24.93
CA LEU A 914 -2.13 16.62 25.59
C LEU A 914 -1.99 16.57 27.13
N LEU A 915 -0.95 15.91 27.63
CA LEU A 915 -0.73 15.82 29.08
C LEU A 915 -0.38 17.17 29.74
N THR A 916 0.31 18.05 29.02
CA THR A 916 0.71 19.36 29.56
C THR A 916 -0.48 20.30 29.65
N GLU A 917 -1.41 20.26 28.70
CA GLU A 917 -2.64 21.03 28.72
C GLU A 917 -3.54 20.66 29.89
N GLU A 918 -3.70 19.39 30.19
CA GLU A 918 -4.53 18.88 31.28
C GLU A 918 -3.89 19.06 32.67
N LEU A 919 -2.55 19.02 32.74
CA LEU A 919 -1.83 19.17 34.02
C LEU A 919 -1.66 20.65 34.44
N ASN A 920 -1.87 21.63 33.52
CA ASN A 920 -1.79 23.07 33.80
C ASN A 920 -3.15 23.68 34.13
#